data_b59b2726183f45dbcc38ea4ce66c7a02
#
_entry.id   b59b2726183f45dbcc38ea4ce66c7a02
#
_cell.length_a   1.000
_cell.length_b   1.000
_cell.length_c   1.000
_cell.angle_alpha   90.00
_cell.angle_beta   90.00
_cell.angle_gamma   90.00
#
_symmetry.space_group_name_H-M   'P 1'
#
loop_
_entity.id
_entity.type
_entity.pdbx_description
1 polymer ?
#
loop_
_entity_poly.entity_id
_entity_poly.type
_entity_poly.pdbx_seq_one_letter_code
_entity_poly.pdbx_strand_id
1 'polypeptide(L)'
;MSETQQGVEAVPGHAGHSVDPQWSRDVRAAAMRPMLERPSGVWKAAVAVLSLVVLAGFAAWGYQLKHGLGSAGYNDQAFWAVYLVDVITFIGVSYGGAVISAILRLTGQSWRAPLTRLAEGMALVTVLIGGAFIFPHLGRPERFLNIVAYPNMSSPLVWDFLAIATYSVATMIFFYLPLIPDLAIVQRTLGSAEGGVRHAVYRFLSFGWLGSPRQRRLLHGALGIVALLIVPLAVSVHSVLSWAFAVTSRPGWSETVFPPYFVVAALYSGTALVIVTASAFRKGYRLQRFITQRHFVRLGYLMAALGLVYAYLTFADLLTDGYTGITSGWIRQTVVGAYAPAFWFYVVAGEVLPIVLVAMKRTRTVGGMTVASIGVVISLWIKRLVIVLPPVTQPLIAGKWGSYHFTWVSITITLAGTAAIPLLLMLLFRFVPVLSIDEMEEAGPIGSFEQVSTETERALAEGTIGTGVREPVGALAATDVRANAHSQRRWSLRRPRGATLALVVGALALGTAAAVGVGLGAKPAGAATLTPASSQPVPAGGSAVPTGAAPTGSAVPGAVPVSLTVAPTSAGKATLELRATVGTPTAPVAAGTVTFFVVPHEFAGSGLMQIGTASTDAQGVASVDYVPTWTGAEQFVAHVAGPNGSVAAATTATYDVTVDPPGLPKSIYEYQRPLSTTGHWLVVTLLTIVAIIWVLLLGSLTLVVVRMPRLGRQ
;
A
#
# COMPACT_ATOMS: atom_id res chain seq x y z
N MET A 1 59.09 -33.59 -20.67
CA MET A 1 58.25 -32.43 -21.08
C MET A 1 57.35 -32.15 -19.92
N SER A 2 57.70 -31.15 -19.13
CA SER A 2 57.06 -30.76 -17.89
C SER A 2 55.96 -29.72 -18.20
N GLU A 3 54.71 -30.03 -17.89
CA GLU A 3 53.60 -29.07 -17.93
C GLU A 3 53.68 -28.15 -16.75
N THR A 4 53.86 -26.91 -17.04
CA THR A 4 53.88 -25.79 -16.11
C THR A 4 52.41 -25.51 -15.67
N GLN A 5 52.03 -25.96 -14.46
CA GLN A 5 50.85 -25.45 -13.78
C GLN A 5 51.12 -24.00 -13.33
N GLN A 6 50.63 -23.07 -14.13
CA GLN A 6 50.56 -21.65 -13.65
C GLN A 6 49.57 -21.55 -12.48
N GLY A 7 50.12 -21.38 -11.29
CA GLY A 7 49.39 -21.07 -10.07
C GLY A 7 48.62 -19.77 -10.22
N VAL A 8 47.31 -19.84 -10.00
CA VAL A 8 46.48 -18.65 -9.79
C VAL A 8 46.95 -18.03 -8.48
N GLU A 9 47.72 -16.95 -8.56
CA GLU A 9 48.15 -16.16 -7.41
C GLU A 9 46.95 -15.77 -6.55
N ALA A 10 46.96 -16.20 -5.31
CA ALA A 10 46.01 -15.80 -4.29
C ALA A 10 46.16 -14.30 -4.02
N VAL A 11 45.12 -13.53 -4.25
CA VAL A 11 45.06 -12.10 -3.95
C VAL A 11 45.33 -11.89 -2.45
N PRO A 12 46.39 -11.17 -2.04
CA PRO A 12 46.67 -10.93 -0.61
C PRO A 12 45.66 -9.91 -0.08
N GLY A 13 44.77 -10.31 0.80
CA GLY A 13 43.82 -9.41 1.41
C GLY A 13 42.85 -9.99 2.42
N HIS A 14 42.92 -11.27 2.71
CA HIS A 14 42.05 -11.92 3.69
C HIS A 14 42.85 -12.24 4.94
N ALA A 15 43.16 -11.23 5.75
CA ALA A 15 43.61 -11.45 7.11
C ALA A 15 42.43 -11.84 8.01
N GLY A 16 42.20 -13.14 8.25
CA GLY A 16 41.41 -13.59 9.35
C GLY A 16 40.38 -14.69 9.15
N HIS A 17 39.94 -15.01 7.92
CA HIS A 17 39.14 -16.20 7.67
C HIS A 17 39.63 -16.83 6.37
N SER A 18 40.15 -18.02 6.46
CA SER A 18 40.34 -18.87 5.29
C SER A 18 38.96 -19.30 4.81
N VAL A 19 38.39 -18.52 3.88
CA VAL A 19 37.18 -18.96 3.16
C VAL A 19 37.54 -20.27 2.50
N ASP A 20 36.76 -21.33 2.77
CA ASP A 20 36.96 -22.61 2.11
C ASP A 20 36.97 -22.40 0.60
N PRO A 21 38.11 -22.65 -0.09
CA PRO A 21 38.22 -22.39 -1.53
C PRO A 21 37.23 -23.22 -2.37
N GLN A 22 36.80 -24.37 -1.84
CA GLN A 22 35.79 -25.21 -2.48
C GLN A 22 34.40 -24.58 -2.35
N TRP A 23 34.06 -24.06 -1.16
CA TRP A 23 32.80 -23.35 -0.92
C TRP A 23 32.66 -22.14 -1.87
N SER A 24 33.69 -21.30 -1.98
CA SER A 24 33.66 -20.14 -2.88
C SER A 24 33.46 -20.54 -4.34
N ARG A 25 34.14 -21.60 -4.80
CA ARG A 25 33.95 -22.10 -6.17
C ARG A 25 32.53 -22.59 -6.41
N ASP A 26 31.96 -23.34 -5.47
CA ASP A 26 30.62 -23.88 -5.55
C ASP A 26 29.57 -22.76 -5.57
N VAL A 27 29.71 -21.75 -4.71
CA VAL A 27 28.82 -20.56 -4.64
C VAL A 27 28.88 -19.78 -5.97
N ARG A 28 30.09 -19.46 -6.47
CA ARG A 28 30.24 -18.73 -7.74
C ARG A 28 29.65 -19.50 -8.91
N ALA A 29 29.95 -20.78 -9.01
CA ALA A 29 29.40 -21.63 -10.08
C ALA A 29 27.87 -21.67 -10.04
N ALA A 30 27.27 -21.85 -8.87
CA ALA A 30 25.81 -21.88 -8.72
C ALA A 30 25.17 -20.51 -9.00
N ALA A 31 25.76 -19.43 -8.47
CA ALA A 31 25.23 -18.06 -8.62
C ALA A 31 25.26 -17.58 -10.08
N MET A 32 26.32 -17.87 -10.81
CA MET A 32 26.51 -17.45 -12.20
C MET A 32 25.91 -18.40 -13.23
N ARG A 33 25.52 -19.60 -12.82
CA ARG A 33 24.97 -20.63 -13.70
C ARG A 33 23.88 -20.12 -14.65
N PRO A 34 22.83 -19.40 -14.19
CA PRO A 34 21.80 -18.87 -15.08
C PRO A 34 22.33 -17.89 -16.13
N MET A 35 23.44 -17.21 -15.83
CA MET A 35 24.05 -16.19 -16.70
C MET A 35 24.91 -16.79 -17.79
N LEU A 36 25.61 -17.90 -17.50
CA LEU A 36 26.63 -18.53 -18.36
C LEU A 36 26.09 -19.67 -19.19
N GLU A 37 25.21 -20.51 -18.60
CA GLU A 37 24.64 -21.63 -19.32
C GLU A 37 23.62 -21.21 -20.38
N ARG A 38 23.54 -21.96 -21.47
CA ARG A 38 22.51 -21.77 -22.49
C ARG A 38 21.12 -22.05 -21.90
N PRO A 39 20.11 -21.18 -22.16
CA PRO A 39 18.77 -21.42 -21.65
C PRO A 39 18.18 -22.74 -22.14
N SER A 40 17.60 -23.49 -21.21
CA SER A 40 16.90 -24.76 -21.56
C SER A 40 15.64 -24.49 -22.39
N GLY A 41 15.17 -25.54 -23.11
CA GLY A 41 13.90 -25.44 -23.84
C GLY A 41 12.72 -25.04 -22.96
N VAL A 42 12.64 -25.60 -21.75
CA VAL A 42 11.60 -25.27 -20.77
C VAL A 42 11.67 -23.77 -20.35
N TRP A 43 12.89 -23.25 -20.12
CA TRP A 43 13.06 -21.85 -19.80
C TRP A 43 12.60 -20.94 -20.94
N LYS A 44 12.98 -21.26 -22.19
CA LYS A 44 12.56 -20.50 -23.38
C LYS A 44 11.04 -20.52 -23.55
N ALA A 45 10.42 -21.69 -23.39
CA ALA A 45 8.98 -21.85 -23.49
C ALA A 45 8.26 -21.04 -22.38
N ALA A 46 8.75 -21.09 -21.14
CA ALA A 46 8.19 -20.31 -20.04
C ALA A 46 8.28 -18.80 -20.32
N VAL A 47 9.45 -18.31 -20.76
CA VAL A 47 9.60 -16.88 -21.12
C VAL A 47 8.68 -16.51 -22.28
N ALA A 48 8.56 -17.35 -23.31
CA ALA A 48 7.68 -17.08 -24.45
C ALA A 48 6.21 -16.99 -24.04
N VAL A 49 5.72 -17.94 -23.21
CA VAL A 49 4.34 -17.93 -22.71
C VAL A 49 4.08 -16.71 -21.83
N LEU A 50 4.97 -16.44 -20.86
CA LEU A 50 4.83 -15.28 -19.98
C LEU A 50 4.88 -13.95 -20.76
N SER A 51 5.77 -13.85 -21.76
CA SER A 51 5.83 -12.68 -22.64
C SER A 51 4.56 -12.51 -23.45
N LEU A 52 3.97 -13.59 -23.95
CA LEU A 52 2.69 -13.53 -24.67
C LEU A 52 1.56 -13.00 -23.78
N VAL A 53 1.48 -13.48 -22.53
CA VAL A 53 0.49 -12.98 -21.57
C VAL A 53 0.70 -11.49 -21.27
N VAL A 54 1.94 -11.05 -21.07
CA VAL A 54 2.25 -9.63 -20.83
C VAL A 54 1.90 -8.78 -22.05
N LEU A 55 2.22 -9.23 -23.27
CA LEU A 55 1.86 -8.53 -24.50
C LEU A 55 0.34 -8.46 -24.71
N ALA A 56 -0.39 -9.54 -24.39
CA ALA A 56 -1.86 -9.52 -24.39
C ALA A 56 -2.40 -8.47 -23.39
N GLY A 57 -1.76 -8.30 -22.22
CA GLY A 57 -2.10 -7.25 -21.26
C GLY A 57 -1.89 -5.84 -21.82
N PHE A 58 -0.80 -5.59 -22.51
CA PHE A 58 -0.59 -4.30 -23.19
C PHE A 58 -1.60 -4.05 -24.30
N ALA A 59 -1.97 -5.08 -25.06
CA ALA A 59 -3.01 -4.98 -26.07
C ALA A 59 -4.39 -4.68 -25.45
N ALA A 60 -4.73 -5.36 -24.34
CA ALA A 60 -5.96 -5.09 -23.58
C ALA A 60 -5.97 -3.67 -23.00
N TRP A 61 -4.82 -3.18 -22.50
CA TRP A 61 -4.70 -1.80 -22.04
C TRP A 61 -4.85 -0.79 -23.18
N GLY A 62 -4.25 -1.04 -24.34
CA GLY A 62 -4.47 -0.24 -25.54
C GLY A 62 -5.95 -0.18 -25.97
N TYR A 63 -6.67 -1.32 -25.85
CA TYR A 63 -8.12 -1.37 -26.06
C TYR A 63 -8.86 -0.49 -25.04
N GLN A 64 -8.50 -0.57 -23.74
CA GLN A 64 -9.08 0.25 -22.68
C GLN A 64 -8.83 1.75 -22.90
N LEU A 65 -7.64 2.16 -23.34
CA LEU A 65 -7.34 3.57 -23.63
C LEU A 65 -8.26 4.13 -24.72
N LYS A 66 -8.64 3.30 -25.68
CA LYS A 66 -9.55 3.69 -26.76
C LYS A 66 -11.02 3.71 -26.33
N HIS A 67 -11.45 2.77 -25.48
CA HIS A 67 -12.87 2.56 -25.14
C HIS A 67 -13.24 3.05 -23.72
N GLY A 68 -12.25 3.55 -22.95
CA GLY A 68 -12.43 4.05 -21.59
C GLY A 68 -12.49 2.94 -20.53
N LEU A 69 -12.50 3.36 -19.25
CA LEU A 69 -12.50 2.46 -18.08
C LEU A 69 -13.74 1.56 -18.00
N GLY A 70 -14.86 1.95 -18.57
CA GLY A 70 -16.06 1.10 -18.66
C GLY A 70 -15.79 -0.25 -19.31
N SER A 71 -14.86 -0.33 -20.28
CA SER A 71 -14.44 -1.60 -20.88
C SER A 71 -13.79 -2.57 -19.90
N ALA A 72 -13.27 -2.08 -18.79
CA ALA A 72 -12.70 -2.87 -17.69
C ALA A 72 -13.69 -3.13 -16.54
N GLY A 73 -14.99 -2.81 -16.73
CA GLY A 73 -16.05 -3.05 -15.77
C GLY A 73 -16.27 -1.92 -14.75
N TYR A 74 -15.54 -0.81 -14.87
CA TYR A 74 -15.72 0.37 -14.01
C TYR A 74 -17.02 1.10 -14.38
N ASN A 75 -17.68 1.65 -13.37
CA ASN A 75 -18.91 2.43 -13.53
C ASN A 75 -19.01 3.46 -12.39
N ASP A 76 -20.05 4.30 -12.40
CA ASP A 76 -20.23 5.39 -11.44
C ASP A 76 -20.34 4.92 -9.98
N GLN A 77 -20.78 3.68 -9.75
CA GLN A 77 -20.87 3.08 -8.42
C GLN A 77 -19.61 2.33 -8.05
N ALA A 78 -18.93 1.68 -9.00
CA ALA A 78 -17.69 0.94 -8.81
C ALA A 78 -16.53 1.67 -9.51
N PHE A 79 -16.23 2.89 -9.03
CA PHE A 79 -15.16 3.74 -9.57
C PHE A 79 -13.75 3.32 -9.12
N TRP A 80 -13.63 2.51 -8.06
CA TRP A 80 -12.42 1.83 -7.63
C TRP A 80 -12.67 0.32 -7.62
N ALA A 81 -11.80 -0.43 -8.31
CA ALA A 81 -11.96 -1.87 -8.48
C ALA A 81 -10.60 -2.58 -8.63
N VAL A 82 -10.54 -3.59 -9.49
CA VAL A 82 -9.43 -4.55 -9.57
C VAL A 82 -8.05 -3.92 -9.77
N TYR A 83 -7.90 -2.87 -10.55
CA TYR A 83 -6.57 -2.27 -10.75
C TYR A 83 -6.01 -1.62 -9.48
N LEU A 84 -6.86 -1.03 -8.63
CA LEU A 84 -6.43 -0.54 -7.33
C LEU A 84 -6.02 -1.72 -6.42
N VAL A 85 -6.77 -2.83 -6.47
CA VAL A 85 -6.40 -4.08 -5.78
C VAL A 85 -5.03 -4.58 -6.24
N ASP A 86 -4.75 -4.52 -7.54
CA ASP A 86 -3.46 -4.92 -8.12
C ASP A 86 -2.32 -3.98 -7.67
N VAL A 87 -2.52 -2.64 -7.67
CA VAL A 87 -1.57 -1.67 -7.11
C VAL A 87 -1.21 -2.01 -5.68
N ILE A 88 -2.24 -2.15 -4.80
CA ILE A 88 -2.05 -2.48 -3.39
C ILE A 88 -1.33 -3.82 -3.22
N THR A 89 -1.65 -4.79 -4.09
CA THR A 89 -1.07 -6.14 -4.01
C THR A 89 0.39 -6.14 -4.42
N PHE A 90 0.73 -5.61 -5.59
CA PHE A 90 2.10 -5.66 -6.10
C PHE A 90 3.06 -4.81 -5.27
N ILE A 91 2.64 -3.63 -4.81
CA ILE A 91 3.42 -2.83 -3.87
C ILE A 91 3.55 -3.57 -2.53
N GLY A 92 2.46 -4.15 -2.03
CA GLY A 92 2.45 -4.86 -0.74
C GLY A 92 3.39 -6.06 -0.70
N VAL A 93 3.35 -6.92 -1.70
CA VAL A 93 4.21 -8.11 -1.69
C VAL A 93 5.71 -7.78 -1.81
N SER A 94 6.08 -6.57 -2.27
CA SER A 94 7.48 -6.12 -2.32
C SER A 94 8.13 -6.06 -0.93
N TYR A 95 7.32 -5.86 0.11
CA TYR A 95 7.83 -5.73 1.49
C TYR A 95 8.41 -7.02 2.04
N GLY A 96 7.87 -8.17 1.65
CA GLY A 96 8.43 -9.45 2.03
C GLY A 96 9.90 -9.59 1.61
N GLY A 97 10.23 -9.06 0.45
CA GLY A 97 11.63 -9.06 -0.02
C GLY A 97 12.49 -8.00 0.64
N ALA A 98 12.09 -6.74 0.58
CA ALA A 98 12.91 -5.62 1.03
C ALA A 98 12.99 -5.52 2.55
N VAL A 99 11.84 -5.52 3.26
CA VAL A 99 11.80 -5.30 4.71
C VAL A 99 12.37 -6.49 5.47
N ILE A 100 12.03 -7.73 5.07
CA ILE A 100 12.57 -8.94 5.73
C ILE A 100 14.08 -9.01 5.50
N SER A 101 14.56 -8.76 4.28
CA SER A 101 16.00 -8.70 4.00
C SER A 101 16.71 -7.63 4.85
N ALA A 102 16.12 -6.42 4.96
CA ALA A 102 16.65 -5.34 5.76
C ALA A 102 16.69 -5.70 7.26
N ILE A 103 15.60 -6.22 7.84
CA ILE A 103 15.53 -6.61 9.24
C ILE A 103 16.55 -7.72 9.53
N LEU A 104 16.62 -8.77 8.72
CA LEU A 104 17.57 -9.85 8.89
C LEU A 104 19.02 -9.38 8.75
N ARG A 105 19.29 -8.39 7.90
CA ARG A 105 20.60 -7.74 7.77
C ARG A 105 20.94 -6.93 9.04
N LEU A 106 20.04 -6.07 9.49
CA LEU A 106 20.25 -5.24 10.68
C LEU A 106 20.41 -6.06 11.96
N THR A 107 19.73 -7.20 12.04
CA THR A 107 19.85 -8.15 13.15
C THR A 107 21.03 -9.11 13.00
N GLY A 108 21.79 -9.03 11.90
CA GLY A 108 23.00 -9.83 11.66
C GLY A 108 22.74 -11.31 11.43
N GLN A 109 21.58 -11.67 10.88
CA GLN A 109 21.23 -13.07 10.61
C GLN A 109 21.90 -13.57 9.33
N SER A 110 22.89 -14.44 9.46
CA SER A 110 23.65 -14.99 8.32
C SER A 110 22.85 -15.95 7.45
N TRP A 111 21.87 -16.66 8.01
CA TRP A 111 21.04 -17.61 7.24
C TRP A 111 20.23 -16.95 6.10
N ARG A 112 20.12 -15.62 6.09
CA ARG A 112 19.44 -14.88 5.01
C ARG A 112 20.20 -14.92 3.68
N ALA A 113 21.56 -15.06 3.70
CA ALA A 113 22.43 -14.88 2.54
C ALA A 113 21.94 -15.61 1.25
N PRO A 114 21.50 -16.89 1.29
CA PRO A 114 21.02 -17.59 0.10
C PRO A 114 19.70 -17.04 -0.46
N LEU A 115 18.93 -16.32 0.36
CA LEU A 115 17.61 -15.79 0.01
C LEU A 115 17.65 -14.32 -0.38
N THR A 116 18.66 -13.56 0.07
CA THR A 116 18.76 -12.12 -0.05
C THR A 116 18.53 -11.63 -1.48
N ARG A 117 19.29 -12.17 -2.45
CA ARG A 117 19.20 -11.73 -3.85
C ARG A 117 17.84 -12.00 -4.48
N LEU A 118 17.24 -13.15 -4.19
CA LEU A 118 15.90 -13.50 -4.67
C LEU A 118 14.84 -12.59 -4.05
N ALA A 119 14.94 -12.35 -2.76
CA ALA A 119 13.99 -11.52 -2.02
C ALA A 119 14.05 -10.04 -2.47
N GLU A 120 15.25 -9.47 -2.56
CA GLU A 120 15.45 -8.07 -2.98
C GLU A 120 15.09 -7.88 -4.47
N GLY A 121 15.43 -8.84 -5.34
CA GLY A 121 15.04 -8.82 -6.76
C GLY A 121 13.53 -8.90 -6.93
N MET A 122 12.85 -9.75 -6.14
CA MET A 122 11.39 -9.83 -6.11
C MET A 122 10.79 -8.49 -5.66
N ALA A 123 11.33 -7.89 -4.58
CA ALA A 123 10.85 -6.61 -4.09
C ALA A 123 10.94 -5.51 -5.16
N LEU A 124 12.08 -5.43 -5.85
CA LEU A 124 12.28 -4.46 -6.93
C LEU A 124 11.29 -4.67 -8.08
N VAL A 125 11.16 -5.89 -8.56
CA VAL A 125 10.26 -6.19 -9.68
C VAL A 125 8.80 -5.89 -9.32
N THR A 126 8.37 -6.31 -8.13
CA THR A 126 6.96 -6.15 -7.74
C THR A 126 6.59 -4.70 -7.44
N VAL A 127 7.48 -3.88 -6.83
CA VAL A 127 7.19 -2.45 -6.62
C VAL A 127 7.11 -1.69 -7.95
N LEU A 128 7.95 -2.03 -8.93
CA LEU A 128 7.90 -1.40 -10.25
C LEU A 128 6.61 -1.77 -11.02
N ILE A 129 6.18 -3.04 -10.94
CA ILE A 129 4.90 -3.48 -11.52
C ILE A 129 3.74 -2.76 -10.81
N GLY A 130 3.74 -2.70 -9.48
CA GLY A 130 2.69 -2.01 -8.71
C GLY A 130 2.58 -0.53 -9.07
N GLY A 131 3.72 0.18 -9.20
CA GLY A 131 3.76 1.55 -9.69
C GLY A 131 3.23 1.69 -11.12
N ALA A 132 3.54 0.73 -12.01
CA ALA A 132 3.05 0.73 -13.38
C ALA A 132 1.52 0.51 -13.46
N PHE A 133 0.92 -0.22 -12.52
CA PHE A 133 -0.53 -0.44 -12.49
C PHE A 133 -1.36 0.81 -12.16
N ILE A 134 -0.71 1.88 -11.69
CA ILE A 134 -1.36 3.20 -11.55
C ILE A 134 -1.86 3.70 -12.92
N PHE A 135 -1.14 3.44 -14.02
CA PHE A 135 -1.53 3.92 -15.35
C PHE A 135 -2.84 3.31 -15.88
N PRO A 136 -3.05 1.98 -15.87
CA PRO A 136 -4.35 1.40 -16.18
C PRO A 136 -5.48 1.88 -15.25
N HIS A 137 -5.17 2.10 -13.95
CA HIS A 137 -6.12 2.56 -12.96
C HIS A 137 -6.62 4.00 -13.21
N LEU A 138 -5.74 4.90 -13.66
CA LEU A 138 -6.11 6.31 -13.90
C LEU A 138 -7.09 6.49 -15.06
N GLY A 139 -7.15 5.57 -16.01
CA GLY A 139 -7.96 5.68 -17.23
C GLY A 139 -7.50 6.77 -18.20
N ARG A 140 -6.88 7.84 -17.70
CA ARG A 140 -6.29 8.96 -18.46
C ARG A 140 -4.82 9.16 -18.03
N PRO A 141 -3.91 8.31 -18.50
CA PRO A 141 -2.51 8.31 -18.07
C PRO A 141 -1.77 9.63 -18.40
N GLU A 142 -2.22 10.38 -19.40
CA GLU A 142 -1.68 11.71 -19.76
C GLU A 142 -1.80 12.73 -18.62
N ARG A 143 -2.75 12.52 -17.69
CA ARG A 143 -2.94 13.38 -16.52
C ARG A 143 -2.08 13.00 -15.31
N PHE A 144 -1.30 11.93 -15.42
CA PHE A 144 -0.46 11.46 -14.31
C PHE A 144 0.47 12.56 -13.77
N LEU A 145 1.06 13.36 -14.65
CA LEU A 145 1.96 14.43 -14.24
C LEU A 145 1.28 15.59 -13.51
N ASN A 146 -0.05 15.68 -13.55
CA ASN A 146 -0.78 16.71 -12.80
C ASN A 146 -0.60 16.57 -11.29
N ILE A 147 -0.35 15.36 -10.78
CA ILE A 147 -0.06 15.15 -9.35
C ILE A 147 1.23 15.84 -8.90
N VAL A 148 2.18 16.03 -9.83
CA VAL A 148 3.46 16.72 -9.61
C VAL A 148 3.35 18.20 -9.94
N ALA A 149 2.67 18.54 -11.04
CA ALA A 149 2.56 19.94 -11.50
C ALA A 149 1.60 20.76 -10.63
N TYR A 150 0.55 20.12 -10.11
CA TYR A 150 -0.50 20.75 -9.28
C TYR A 150 -0.78 19.94 -8.00
N PRO A 151 0.19 19.80 -7.09
CA PRO A 151 0.05 18.92 -5.92
C PRO A 151 -0.94 19.50 -4.92
N ASN A 152 -1.97 18.75 -4.60
CA ASN A 152 -2.85 19.08 -3.46
C ASN A 152 -2.31 18.38 -2.20
N MET A 153 -1.57 19.11 -1.37
CA MET A 153 -0.93 18.59 -0.16
C MET A 153 -1.93 18.13 0.94
N SER A 154 -3.20 18.47 0.80
CA SER A 154 -4.27 17.95 1.67
C SER A 154 -4.78 16.58 1.23
N SER A 155 -4.43 16.13 0.02
CA SER A 155 -4.88 14.85 -0.54
C SER A 155 -3.95 13.71 -0.13
N PRO A 156 -4.45 12.60 0.43
CA PRO A 156 -3.65 11.40 0.67
C PRO A 156 -2.95 10.86 -0.58
N LEU A 157 -3.53 11.08 -1.77
CA LEU A 157 -2.97 10.58 -3.04
C LEU A 157 -1.61 11.20 -3.39
N VAL A 158 -1.37 12.47 -3.03
CA VAL A 158 -0.05 13.11 -3.24
C VAL A 158 1.00 12.47 -2.33
N TRP A 159 0.65 12.22 -1.08
CA TRP A 159 1.53 11.55 -0.13
C TRP A 159 1.79 10.11 -0.50
N ASP A 160 0.79 9.41 -1.05
CA ASP A 160 0.94 8.05 -1.56
C ASP A 160 1.91 8.01 -2.75
N PHE A 161 1.75 8.91 -3.71
CA PHE A 161 2.69 9.06 -4.82
C PHE A 161 4.14 9.31 -4.35
N LEU A 162 4.35 10.25 -3.43
CA LEU A 162 5.67 10.55 -2.87
C LEU A 162 6.26 9.34 -2.14
N ALA A 163 5.45 8.64 -1.36
CA ALA A 163 5.86 7.48 -0.61
C ALA A 163 6.25 6.31 -1.54
N ILE A 164 5.43 5.99 -2.54
CA ILE A 164 5.71 4.93 -3.53
C ILE A 164 6.98 5.27 -4.33
N ALA A 165 7.12 6.50 -4.81
CA ALA A 165 8.31 6.93 -5.56
C ALA A 165 9.58 6.79 -4.71
N THR A 166 9.55 7.28 -3.47
CA THR A 166 10.69 7.20 -2.53
C THR A 166 11.04 5.76 -2.20
N TYR A 167 10.05 4.92 -1.91
CA TYR A 167 10.25 3.50 -1.63
C TYR A 167 10.80 2.73 -2.84
N SER A 168 10.33 3.05 -4.04
CA SER A 168 10.84 2.43 -5.28
C SER A 168 12.32 2.72 -5.50
N VAL A 169 12.73 3.98 -5.30
CA VAL A 169 14.14 4.39 -5.40
C VAL A 169 14.97 3.74 -4.28
N ALA A 170 14.46 3.71 -3.05
CA ALA A 170 15.14 3.04 -1.93
C ALA A 170 15.34 1.55 -2.20
N THR A 171 14.32 0.85 -2.72
CA THR A 171 14.39 -0.57 -3.07
C THR A 171 15.38 -0.83 -4.21
N MET A 172 15.44 0.06 -5.20
CA MET A 172 16.42 -0.02 -6.29
C MET A 172 17.85 0.11 -5.75
N ILE A 173 18.11 1.09 -4.89
CA ILE A 173 19.42 1.29 -4.25
C ILE A 173 19.76 0.10 -3.35
N PHE A 174 18.80 -0.41 -2.58
CA PHE A 174 18.98 -1.54 -1.69
C PHE A 174 19.32 -2.84 -2.42
N PHE A 175 18.72 -3.07 -3.59
CA PHE A 175 19.07 -4.19 -4.47
C PHE A 175 20.43 -3.99 -5.13
N TYR A 176 20.76 -2.75 -5.55
CA TYR A 176 21.94 -2.47 -6.35
C TYR A 176 23.25 -2.49 -5.53
N LEU A 177 23.26 -1.92 -4.32
CA LEU A 177 24.47 -1.82 -3.52
C LEU A 177 25.16 -3.17 -3.25
N PRO A 178 24.47 -4.24 -2.79
CA PRO A 178 25.10 -5.54 -2.58
C PRO A 178 25.42 -6.26 -3.90
N LEU A 179 24.95 -5.74 -5.04
CA LEU A 179 25.27 -6.28 -6.36
C LEU A 179 26.66 -5.84 -6.86
N ILE A 180 27.21 -4.72 -6.37
CA ILE A 180 28.48 -4.14 -6.80
C ILE A 180 29.65 -5.16 -6.69
N PRO A 181 29.89 -5.83 -5.54
CA PRO A 181 30.90 -6.87 -5.43
C PRO A 181 30.69 -8.03 -6.40
N ASP A 182 29.44 -8.47 -6.52
CA ASP A 182 29.10 -9.62 -7.35
C ASP A 182 29.34 -9.33 -8.84
N LEU A 183 29.01 -8.12 -9.30
CA LEU A 183 29.30 -7.70 -10.70
C LEU A 183 30.79 -7.60 -10.97
N ALA A 184 31.60 -7.21 -10.00
CA ALA A 184 33.07 -7.24 -10.13
C ALA A 184 33.61 -8.67 -10.26
N ILE A 185 33.04 -9.63 -9.53
CA ILE A 185 33.39 -11.06 -9.65
C ILE A 185 33.00 -11.57 -11.03
N VAL A 186 31.77 -11.29 -11.47
CA VAL A 186 31.28 -11.66 -12.80
C VAL A 186 32.17 -11.09 -13.91
N GLN A 187 32.53 -9.80 -13.82
CA GLN A 187 33.40 -9.14 -14.78
C GLN A 187 34.76 -9.86 -14.93
N ARG A 188 35.38 -10.22 -13.78
CA ARG A 188 36.66 -10.93 -13.77
C ARG A 188 36.54 -12.35 -14.34
N THR A 189 35.44 -13.04 -14.06
CA THR A 189 35.18 -14.41 -14.55
C THR A 189 34.94 -14.46 -16.07
N LEU A 190 34.25 -13.44 -16.64
CA LEU A 190 34.03 -13.36 -18.08
C LEU A 190 35.31 -13.06 -18.88
N GLY A 191 36.36 -12.51 -18.23
CA GLY A 191 37.65 -12.21 -18.83
C GLY A 191 37.60 -11.08 -19.88
N SER A 192 38.79 -10.61 -20.27
CA SER A 192 38.92 -9.57 -21.30
C SER A 192 38.75 -10.13 -22.74
N ALA A 193 38.86 -11.43 -22.94
CA ALA A 193 38.76 -12.08 -24.24
C ALA A 193 37.33 -12.05 -24.82
N GLU A 194 36.29 -11.99 -24.00
CA GLU A 194 34.91 -11.78 -24.42
C GLU A 194 34.50 -10.29 -24.42
N GLY A 195 35.43 -9.38 -24.67
CA GLY A 195 35.38 -7.92 -24.57
C GLY A 195 34.21 -7.21 -25.28
N GLY A 196 33.01 -7.70 -25.09
CA GLY A 196 31.77 -7.13 -25.62
C GLY A 196 31.14 -6.08 -24.69
N VAL A 197 30.04 -5.52 -25.14
CA VAL A 197 29.19 -4.55 -24.41
C VAL A 197 28.90 -5.02 -22.98
N ARG A 198 28.67 -6.31 -22.79
CA ARG A 198 28.37 -6.90 -21.48
C ARG A 198 29.50 -6.72 -20.47
N HIS A 199 30.76 -6.94 -20.88
CA HIS A 199 31.92 -6.71 -20.02
C HIS A 199 32.07 -5.22 -19.64
N ALA A 200 31.87 -4.31 -20.62
CA ALA A 200 31.92 -2.87 -20.39
C ALA A 200 30.82 -2.42 -19.39
N VAL A 201 29.61 -2.95 -19.51
CA VAL A 201 28.50 -2.67 -18.59
C VAL A 201 28.83 -3.15 -17.16
N TYR A 202 29.34 -4.37 -16.98
CA TYR A 202 29.70 -4.86 -15.65
C TYR A 202 30.86 -4.06 -15.04
N ARG A 203 31.84 -3.67 -15.85
CA ARG A 203 32.94 -2.80 -15.40
C ARG A 203 32.43 -1.44 -14.95
N PHE A 204 31.49 -0.86 -15.67
CA PHE A 204 30.86 0.41 -15.30
C PHE A 204 30.06 0.26 -14.00
N LEU A 205 29.18 -0.74 -13.90
CA LEU A 205 28.31 -0.95 -12.76
C LEU A 205 29.03 -1.44 -11.49
N SER A 206 30.23 -2.00 -11.59
CA SER A 206 31.04 -2.41 -10.44
C SER A 206 31.84 -1.28 -9.79
N PHE A 207 31.85 -0.08 -10.40
CA PHE A 207 32.55 1.12 -9.90
C PHE A 207 34.00 0.87 -9.44
N GLY A 208 34.73 0.00 -10.13
CA GLY A 208 36.12 -0.31 -9.78
C GLY A 208 36.28 -1.02 -8.43
N TRP A 209 35.33 -1.88 -8.10
CA TRP A 209 35.41 -2.71 -6.89
C TRP A 209 36.59 -3.69 -6.96
N LEU A 210 37.53 -3.56 -6.01
CA LEU A 210 38.68 -4.44 -5.84
C LEU A 210 38.62 -5.30 -4.57
N GLY A 211 37.64 -5.01 -3.69
CA GLY A 211 37.45 -5.73 -2.43
C GLY A 211 38.34 -5.23 -1.28
N SER A 212 38.91 -4.00 -1.39
CA SER A 212 39.74 -3.46 -0.33
C SER A 212 38.96 -3.28 0.99
N PRO A 213 39.62 -3.34 2.16
CA PRO A 213 38.93 -3.18 3.45
C PRO A 213 38.22 -1.83 3.59
N ARG A 214 38.73 -0.78 2.91
CA ARG A 214 38.12 0.55 2.88
C ARG A 214 36.85 0.57 2.03
N GLN A 215 36.86 -0.11 0.85
CA GLN A 215 35.68 -0.26 -0.01
C GLN A 215 34.58 -1.07 0.71
N ARG A 216 34.93 -2.17 1.37
CA ARG A 216 33.98 -2.99 2.16
C ARG A 216 33.34 -2.16 3.27
N ARG A 217 34.10 -1.41 4.08
CA ARG A 217 33.55 -0.53 5.12
C ARG A 217 32.59 0.51 4.57
N LEU A 218 32.93 1.13 3.43
CA LEU A 218 32.06 2.09 2.78
C LEU A 218 30.75 1.46 2.33
N LEU A 219 30.82 0.30 1.68
CA LEU A 219 29.64 -0.41 1.17
C LEU A 219 28.72 -0.88 2.31
N HIS A 220 29.29 -1.50 3.33
CA HIS A 220 28.52 -1.96 4.51
C HIS A 220 27.88 -0.78 5.27
N GLY A 221 28.58 0.36 5.37
CA GLY A 221 28.01 1.59 5.95
C GLY A 221 26.82 2.11 5.16
N ALA A 222 26.96 2.23 3.83
CA ALA A 222 25.87 2.65 2.95
C ALA A 222 24.67 1.68 3.00
N LEU A 223 24.94 0.37 2.93
CA LEU A 223 23.90 -0.66 3.07
C LEU A 223 23.19 -0.62 4.41
N GLY A 224 23.93 -0.34 5.49
CA GLY A 224 23.34 -0.18 6.84
C GLY A 224 22.35 0.99 6.89
N ILE A 225 22.71 2.13 6.29
CA ILE A 225 21.83 3.31 6.20
C ILE A 225 20.58 2.99 5.39
N VAL A 226 20.74 2.41 4.19
CA VAL A 226 19.58 2.09 3.34
C VAL A 226 18.68 1.02 3.98
N ALA A 227 19.25 -0.01 4.60
CA ALA A 227 18.49 -1.02 5.33
C ALA A 227 17.71 -0.42 6.53
N LEU A 228 18.29 0.57 7.22
CA LEU A 228 17.61 1.28 8.31
C LEU A 228 16.44 2.11 7.78
N LEU A 229 16.62 2.77 6.63
CA LEU A 229 15.60 3.64 6.05
C LEU A 229 14.45 2.87 5.40
N ILE A 230 14.71 1.70 4.81
CA ILE A 230 13.70 0.96 4.04
C ILE A 230 12.56 0.44 4.93
N VAL A 231 12.83 0.14 6.20
CA VAL A 231 11.81 -0.34 7.15
C VAL A 231 10.74 0.73 7.44
N PRO A 232 11.09 1.94 7.92
CA PRO A 232 10.09 2.98 8.13
C PRO A 232 9.45 3.47 6.83
N LEU A 233 10.18 3.48 5.71
CA LEU A 233 9.61 3.80 4.41
C LEU A 233 8.51 2.83 4.01
N ALA A 234 8.73 1.53 4.16
CA ALA A 234 7.72 0.53 3.86
C ALA A 234 6.47 0.72 4.74
N VAL A 235 6.65 0.92 6.06
CA VAL A 235 5.53 1.22 6.97
C VAL A 235 4.79 2.48 6.51
N SER A 236 5.52 3.54 6.12
CA SER A 236 4.93 4.79 5.64
C SER A 236 4.09 4.58 4.38
N VAL A 237 4.61 3.89 3.35
CA VAL A 237 3.88 3.67 2.08
C VAL A 237 2.52 3.02 2.33
N HIS A 238 2.47 1.92 3.09
CA HIS A 238 1.18 1.23 3.32
C HIS A 238 0.26 1.97 4.28
N SER A 239 0.81 2.74 5.22
CA SER A 239 0.00 3.62 6.07
C SER A 239 -0.65 4.72 5.24
N VAL A 240 0.11 5.38 4.36
CA VAL A 240 -0.41 6.46 3.51
C VAL A 240 -1.39 5.92 2.47
N LEU A 241 -1.07 4.79 1.82
CA LEU A 241 -1.97 4.13 0.90
C LEU A 241 -3.32 3.78 1.56
N SER A 242 -3.28 3.32 2.81
CA SER A 242 -4.51 3.02 3.55
C SER A 242 -5.32 4.27 3.90
N TRP A 243 -4.68 5.44 4.03
CA TRP A 243 -5.38 6.70 4.26
C TRP A 243 -6.26 7.13 3.10
N ALA A 244 -5.96 6.71 1.86
CA ALA A 244 -6.85 6.93 0.73
C ALA A 244 -8.26 6.34 0.97
N PHE A 245 -8.36 5.34 1.84
CA PHE A 245 -9.61 4.74 2.29
C PHE A 245 -10.03 5.31 3.66
N ALA A 246 -9.16 5.25 4.66
CA ALA A 246 -9.47 5.52 6.06
C ALA A 246 -9.95 6.97 6.36
N VAL A 247 -9.56 7.95 5.53
CA VAL A 247 -10.01 9.35 5.70
C VAL A 247 -11.32 9.65 4.96
N THR A 248 -11.93 8.67 4.29
CA THR A 248 -13.23 8.83 3.66
C THR A 248 -14.35 8.60 4.66
N SER A 249 -15.53 9.14 4.40
CA SER A 249 -16.73 8.87 5.20
C SER A 249 -17.48 7.61 4.77
N ARG A 250 -16.88 6.78 3.90
CA ARG A 250 -17.54 5.60 3.34
C ARG A 250 -17.54 4.45 4.34
N PRO A 251 -18.69 3.84 4.66
CA PRO A 251 -18.77 2.70 5.57
C PRO A 251 -17.86 1.55 5.12
N GLY A 252 -17.13 0.95 6.06
CA GLY A 252 -16.15 -0.11 5.79
C GLY A 252 -14.79 0.37 5.29
N TRP A 253 -14.60 1.70 5.13
CA TRP A 253 -13.29 2.29 4.84
C TRP A 253 -12.83 3.26 5.93
N SER A 254 -13.75 3.97 6.59
CA SER A 254 -13.47 4.97 7.62
C SER A 254 -12.96 4.33 8.93
N GLU A 255 -11.83 3.61 8.85
CA GLU A 255 -11.30 2.77 9.91
C GLU A 255 -9.90 3.19 10.36
N THR A 256 -9.73 3.38 11.67
CA THR A 256 -8.41 3.72 12.25
C THR A 256 -7.45 2.53 12.25
N VAL A 257 -7.94 1.31 12.14
CA VAL A 257 -7.14 0.07 12.10
C VAL A 257 -6.44 -0.13 10.74
N PHE A 258 -6.86 0.54 9.68
CA PHE A 258 -6.35 0.33 8.32
C PHE A 258 -4.83 0.49 8.18
N PRO A 259 -4.16 1.52 8.71
CA PRO A 259 -2.71 1.64 8.58
C PRO A 259 -1.94 0.40 9.09
N PRO A 260 -2.05 -0.05 10.33
CA PRO A 260 -1.39 -1.27 10.79
C PRO A 260 -1.88 -2.52 10.06
N TYR A 261 -3.15 -2.59 9.70
CA TYR A 261 -3.75 -3.70 8.98
C TYR A 261 -3.13 -3.91 7.59
N PHE A 262 -2.96 -2.82 6.81
CA PHE A 262 -2.32 -2.87 5.51
C PHE A 262 -0.84 -3.20 5.58
N VAL A 263 -0.11 -2.69 6.59
CA VAL A 263 1.30 -3.02 6.80
C VAL A 263 1.48 -4.51 7.10
N VAL A 264 0.67 -5.08 7.99
CA VAL A 264 0.74 -6.51 8.33
C VAL A 264 0.33 -7.37 7.13
N ALA A 265 -0.70 -6.99 6.38
CA ALA A 265 -1.10 -7.66 5.13
C ALA A 265 0.03 -7.71 4.10
N ALA A 266 0.76 -6.60 3.96
CA ALA A 266 1.89 -6.49 3.05
C ALA A 266 3.05 -7.41 3.46
N LEU A 267 3.44 -7.41 4.73
CA LEU A 267 4.48 -8.29 5.26
C LEU A 267 4.07 -9.76 5.15
N TYR A 268 2.82 -10.09 5.46
CA TYR A 268 2.28 -11.44 5.37
C TYR A 268 2.29 -11.98 3.94
N SER A 269 1.65 -11.26 3.01
CA SER A 269 1.62 -11.65 1.59
C SER A 269 3.01 -11.63 0.95
N GLY A 270 3.85 -10.68 1.34
CA GLY A 270 5.21 -10.56 0.85
C GLY A 270 6.12 -11.70 1.32
N THR A 271 6.01 -12.12 2.60
CA THR A 271 6.73 -13.31 3.12
C THR A 271 6.32 -14.56 2.34
N ALA A 272 5.02 -14.72 2.07
CA ALA A 272 4.50 -15.83 1.29
C ALA A 272 5.07 -15.81 -0.14
N LEU A 273 5.12 -14.66 -0.82
CA LEU A 273 5.68 -14.57 -2.17
C LEU A 273 7.19 -14.85 -2.20
N VAL A 274 7.95 -14.48 -1.16
CA VAL A 274 9.37 -14.88 -1.02
C VAL A 274 9.51 -16.41 -0.99
N ILE A 275 8.66 -17.10 -0.22
CA ILE A 275 8.65 -18.58 -0.15
C ILE A 275 8.35 -19.19 -1.52
N VAL A 276 7.32 -18.70 -2.23
CA VAL A 276 6.94 -19.17 -3.58
C VAL A 276 8.09 -18.95 -4.55
N THR A 277 8.66 -17.74 -4.58
CA THR A 277 9.78 -17.39 -5.46
C THR A 277 11.01 -18.25 -5.15
N ALA A 278 11.40 -18.37 -3.87
CA ALA A 278 12.52 -19.20 -3.46
C ALA A 278 12.31 -20.67 -3.85
N SER A 279 11.10 -21.21 -3.72
CA SER A 279 10.77 -22.58 -4.12
C SER A 279 10.91 -22.78 -5.63
N ALA A 280 10.39 -21.86 -6.45
CA ALA A 280 10.47 -21.93 -7.90
C ALA A 280 11.93 -21.86 -8.39
N PHE A 281 12.69 -20.90 -7.91
CA PHE A 281 14.09 -20.71 -8.31
C PHE A 281 15.01 -21.79 -7.76
N ARG A 282 14.76 -22.29 -6.52
CA ARG A 282 15.46 -23.47 -5.95
C ARG A 282 15.37 -24.67 -6.87
N LYS A 283 14.19 -24.97 -7.42
CA LYS A 283 13.98 -26.08 -8.35
C LYS A 283 14.53 -25.76 -9.73
N GLY A 284 14.24 -24.59 -10.28
CA GLY A 284 14.61 -24.17 -11.63
C GLY A 284 16.12 -24.06 -11.85
N TYR A 285 16.84 -23.51 -10.89
CA TYR A 285 18.29 -23.29 -10.98
C TYR A 285 19.13 -24.27 -10.15
N ARG A 286 18.50 -25.31 -9.60
CA ARG A 286 19.18 -26.38 -8.83
C ARG A 286 19.95 -25.86 -7.62
N LEU A 287 19.30 -24.97 -6.83
CA LEU A 287 19.89 -24.33 -5.66
C LEU A 287 19.63 -25.08 -4.33
N GLN A 288 19.31 -26.40 -4.39
CA GLN A 288 18.89 -27.19 -3.23
C GLN A 288 19.95 -27.26 -2.12
N ARG A 289 21.24 -27.19 -2.48
CA ARG A 289 22.35 -27.20 -1.54
C ARG A 289 22.43 -25.92 -0.71
N PHE A 290 22.03 -24.78 -1.29
CA PHE A 290 22.13 -23.45 -0.66
C PHE A 290 20.82 -23.05 0.01
N ILE A 291 19.69 -23.25 -0.65
CA ILE A 291 18.36 -22.94 -0.12
C ILE A 291 17.74 -24.22 0.44
N THR A 292 17.96 -24.48 1.72
CA THR A 292 17.55 -25.72 2.41
C THR A 292 16.12 -25.64 2.94
N GLN A 293 15.55 -26.76 3.37
CA GLN A 293 14.22 -26.82 3.98
C GLN A 293 14.10 -25.91 5.21
N ARG A 294 15.18 -25.71 5.99
CA ARG A 294 15.19 -24.86 7.18
C ARG A 294 14.82 -23.42 6.88
N HIS A 295 15.25 -22.86 5.74
CA HIS A 295 14.89 -21.52 5.30
C HIS A 295 13.36 -21.39 5.10
N PHE A 296 12.75 -22.39 4.48
CA PHE A 296 11.29 -22.42 4.27
C PHE A 296 10.52 -22.52 5.59
N VAL A 297 10.99 -23.32 6.52
CA VAL A 297 10.36 -23.48 7.83
C VAL A 297 10.48 -22.18 8.65
N ARG A 298 11.65 -21.52 8.65
CA ARG A 298 11.84 -20.24 9.35
C ARG A 298 10.95 -19.14 8.79
N LEU A 299 10.90 -19.02 7.46
CA LEU A 299 9.97 -18.09 6.80
C LEU A 299 8.51 -18.49 7.03
N GLY A 300 8.20 -19.79 7.08
CA GLY A 300 6.88 -20.31 7.41
C GLY A 300 6.41 -19.92 8.80
N TYR A 301 7.30 -19.96 9.81
CA TYR A 301 6.97 -19.47 11.16
C TYR A 301 6.71 -17.97 11.18
N LEU A 302 7.52 -17.18 10.47
CA LEU A 302 7.30 -15.75 10.35
C LEU A 302 5.95 -15.46 9.65
N MET A 303 5.67 -16.20 8.57
CA MET A 303 4.40 -16.09 7.85
C MET A 303 3.21 -16.45 8.74
N ALA A 304 3.29 -17.52 9.52
CA ALA A 304 2.21 -17.91 10.43
C ALA A 304 2.00 -16.88 11.56
N ALA A 305 3.08 -16.33 12.12
CA ALA A 305 2.97 -15.28 13.13
C ALA A 305 2.30 -14.01 12.58
N LEU A 306 2.68 -13.57 11.38
CA LEU A 306 2.04 -12.45 10.69
C LEU A 306 0.58 -12.76 10.36
N GLY A 307 0.26 -14.00 9.97
CA GLY A 307 -1.10 -14.46 9.72
C GLY A 307 -1.99 -14.38 10.95
N LEU A 308 -1.49 -14.77 12.14
CA LEU A 308 -2.23 -14.64 13.40
C LEU A 308 -2.52 -13.17 13.75
N VAL A 309 -1.54 -12.28 13.57
CA VAL A 309 -1.75 -10.84 13.79
C VAL A 309 -2.76 -10.29 12.78
N TYR A 310 -2.67 -10.74 11.53
CA TYR A 310 -3.59 -10.31 10.47
C TYR A 310 -5.03 -10.79 10.73
N ALA A 311 -5.20 -12.03 11.17
CA ALA A 311 -6.50 -12.57 11.57
C ALA A 311 -7.11 -11.78 12.73
N TYR A 312 -6.30 -11.42 13.73
CA TYR A 312 -6.75 -10.56 14.84
C TYR A 312 -7.21 -9.18 14.34
N LEU A 313 -6.45 -8.54 13.46
CA LEU A 313 -6.83 -7.24 12.91
C LEU A 313 -8.09 -7.32 12.04
N THR A 314 -8.27 -8.42 11.27
CA THR A 314 -9.51 -8.68 10.53
C THR A 314 -10.71 -8.84 11.46
N PHE A 315 -10.52 -9.55 12.56
CA PHE A 315 -11.57 -9.72 13.56
C PHE A 315 -11.92 -8.38 14.23
N ALA A 316 -10.93 -7.57 14.58
CA ALA A 316 -11.14 -6.26 15.19
C ALA A 316 -11.90 -5.30 14.27
N ASP A 317 -11.55 -5.28 12.97
CA ASP A 317 -12.20 -4.51 11.92
C ASP A 317 -13.70 -4.87 11.79
N LEU A 318 -13.99 -6.17 11.68
CA LEU A 318 -15.36 -6.68 11.59
C LEU A 318 -16.16 -6.47 12.87
N LEU A 319 -15.52 -6.57 14.05
CA LEU A 319 -16.17 -6.40 15.34
C LEU A 319 -16.58 -4.97 15.57
N THR A 320 -15.69 -4.00 15.31
CA THR A 320 -15.95 -2.57 15.52
C THR A 320 -17.11 -2.09 14.66
N ASP A 321 -17.11 -2.39 13.40
CA ASP A 321 -18.19 -2.00 12.47
C ASP A 321 -19.49 -2.78 12.71
N GLY A 322 -19.37 -4.06 13.03
CA GLY A 322 -20.53 -4.92 13.29
C GLY A 322 -21.24 -4.60 14.60
N TYR A 323 -20.51 -4.16 15.63
CA TYR A 323 -21.05 -3.88 16.95
C TYR A 323 -22.02 -2.69 16.94
N THR A 324 -21.71 -1.64 16.19
CA THR A 324 -22.58 -0.45 16.12
C THR A 324 -23.87 -0.69 15.33
N GLY A 325 -23.88 -1.65 14.42
CA GLY A 325 -25.01 -1.95 13.54
C GLY A 325 -25.33 -0.92 12.48
N ILE A 326 -24.83 0.33 12.63
CA ILE A 326 -25.13 1.46 11.73
C ILE A 326 -24.46 1.25 10.37
N THR A 327 -23.26 0.71 10.35
CA THR A 327 -22.43 0.50 9.16
C THR A 327 -22.46 -0.92 8.63
N SER A 328 -23.26 -1.82 9.24
CA SER A 328 -23.25 -3.27 9.03
C SER A 328 -23.64 -3.75 7.61
N GLY A 329 -24.11 -2.86 6.74
CA GLY A 329 -24.53 -3.23 5.37
C GLY A 329 -23.43 -3.91 4.55
N TRP A 330 -22.23 -3.36 4.54
CA TRP A 330 -21.08 -3.93 3.84
C TRP A 330 -20.62 -5.26 4.46
N ILE A 331 -20.68 -5.39 5.80
CA ILE A 331 -20.35 -6.65 6.51
C ILE A 331 -21.31 -7.76 6.07
N ARG A 332 -22.62 -7.48 6.04
CA ARG A 332 -23.62 -8.44 5.59
C ARG A 332 -23.35 -8.91 4.15
N GLN A 333 -23.03 -7.99 3.25
CA GLN A 333 -22.67 -8.33 1.87
C GLN A 333 -21.38 -9.14 1.79
N THR A 334 -20.43 -8.87 2.67
CA THR A 334 -19.13 -9.53 2.72
C THR A 334 -19.23 -10.95 3.30
N VAL A 335 -19.95 -11.13 4.44
CA VAL A 335 -19.92 -12.39 5.19
C VAL A 335 -21.02 -13.36 4.73
N VAL A 336 -22.19 -12.86 4.32
CA VAL A 336 -23.36 -13.68 3.99
C VAL A 336 -23.90 -13.38 2.57
N GLY A 337 -23.61 -12.20 2.01
CA GLY A 337 -24.14 -11.75 0.72
C GLY A 337 -23.27 -12.13 -0.47
N ALA A 338 -23.26 -11.24 -1.48
CA ALA A 338 -22.62 -11.49 -2.79
C ALA A 338 -21.12 -11.78 -2.72
N TYR A 339 -20.42 -11.23 -1.73
CA TYR A 339 -18.95 -11.40 -1.56
C TYR A 339 -18.59 -12.53 -0.58
N ALA A 340 -19.56 -13.23 0.01
CA ALA A 340 -19.32 -14.30 0.97
C ALA A 340 -18.41 -15.44 0.43
N PRO A 341 -18.55 -15.92 -0.81
CA PRO A 341 -17.63 -16.94 -1.33
C PRO A 341 -16.17 -16.47 -1.35
N ALA A 342 -15.92 -15.22 -1.74
CA ALA A 342 -14.58 -14.63 -1.76
C ALA A 342 -14.03 -14.44 -0.35
N PHE A 343 -14.85 -13.97 0.59
CA PHE A 343 -14.46 -13.79 1.98
C PHE A 343 -14.11 -15.12 2.66
N TRP A 344 -14.96 -16.13 2.56
CA TRP A 344 -14.69 -17.42 3.19
C TRP A 344 -13.55 -18.19 2.53
N PHE A 345 -13.37 -18.06 1.21
CA PHE A 345 -12.17 -18.58 0.56
C PHE A 345 -10.91 -17.95 1.15
N TYR A 346 -10.89 -16.62 1.34
CA TYR A 346 -9.77 -15.93 1.96
C TYR A 346 -9.52 -16.43 3.38
N VAL A 347 -10.54 -16.54 4.22
CA VAL A 347 -10.41 -17.03 5.61
C VAL A 347 -9.82 -18.43 5.64
N VAL A 348 -10.36 -19.35 4.84
CA VAL A 348 -9.92 -20.76 4.85
C VAL A 348 -8.53 -20.90 4.23
N ALA A 349 -8.33 -20.42 3.02
CA ALA A 349 -7.08 -20.64 2.25
C ALA A 349 -5.96 -19.66 2.62
N GLY A 350 -6.30 -18.47 3.14
CA GLY A 350 -5.37 -17.40 3.48
C GLY A 350 -4.99 -17.32 4.95
N GLU A 351 -5.84 -17.76 5.86
CA GLU A 351 -5.54 -17.68 7.29
C GLU A 351 -5.48 -19.07 7.94
N VAL A 352 -6.56 -19.85 7.88
CA VAL A 352 -6.63 -21.12 8.61
C VAL A 352 -5.65 -22.14 8.07
N LEU A 353 -5.68 -22.41 6.76
CA LEU A 353 -4.86 -23.44 6.12
C LEU A 353 -3.36 -23.20 6.28
N PRO A 354 -2.81 -21.99 6.06
CA PRO A 354 -1.38 -21.72 6.25
C PRO A 354 -0.93 -21.94 7.70
N ILE A 355 -1.70 -21.48 8.67
CA ILE A 355 -1.39 -21.66 10.09
C ILE A 355 -1.37 -23.15 10.44
N VAL A 356 -2.37 -23.93 10.02
CA VAL A 356 -2.44 -25.37 10.25
C VAL A 356 -1.28 -26.10 9.60
N LEU A 357 -0.95 -25.79 8.34
CA LEU A 357 0.16 -26.41 7.63
C LEU A 357 1.51 -26.11 8.30
N VAL A 358 1.70 -24.92 8.84
CA VAL A 358 2.92 -24.57 9.58
C VAL A 358 2.94 -25.22 10.97
N ALA A 359 1.79 -25.36 11.65
CA ALA A 359 1.70 -25.98 12.96
C ALA A 359 2.03 -27.48 12.93
N MET A 360 1.57 -28.21 11.91
CA MET A 360 1.78 -29.65 11.80
C MET A 360 3.21 -30.00 11.38
N LYS A 361 3.92 -30.85 12.17
CA LYS A 361 5.30 -31.25 11.87
C LYS A 361 5.45 -31.95 10.51
N ARG A 362 4.45 -32.72 10.07
CA ARG A 362 4.49 -33.51 8.81
C ARG A 362 4.46 -32.64 7.56
N THR A 363 3.86 -31.46 7.63
CA THR A 363 3.71 -30.51 6.51
C THR A 363 4.82 -29.48 6.43
N ARG A 364 5.75 -29.44 7.40
CA ARG A 364 6.91 -28.52 7.41
C ARG A 364 7.98 -28.97 6.38
N THR A 365 7.56 -29.17 5.17
CA THR A 365 8.40 -29.50 4.00
C THR A 365 8.45 -28.30 3.07
N VAL A 366 9.38 -28.30 2.12
CA VAL A 366 9.42 -27.26 1.07
C VAL A 366 8.09 -27.19 0.33
N GLY A 367 7.53 -28.35 -0.04
CA GLY A 367 6.23 -28.42 -0.73
C GLY A 367 5.08 -27.89 0.11
N GLY A 368 4.98 -28.30 1.38
CA GLY A 368 3.94 -27.82 2.30
C GLY A 368 3.99 -26.33 2.54
N MET A 369 5.19 -25.76 2.75
CA MET A 369 5.37 -24.32 2.90
C MET A 369 5.02 -23.57 1.61
N THR A 370 5.36 -24.13 0.44
CA THR A 370 5.01 -23.51 -0.84
C THR A 370 3.50 -23.49 -1.08
N VAL A 371 2.80 -24.60 -0.79
CA VAL A 371 1.33 -24.68 -0.93
C VAL A 371 0.65 -23.67 0.02
N ALA A 372 1.06 -23.63 1.29
CA ALA A 372 0.57 -22.64 2.25
C ALA A 372 0.76 -21.20 1.72
N SER A 373 1.94 -20.91 1.18
CA SER A 373 2.28 -19.58 0.67
C SER A 373 1.51 -19.19 -0.60
N ILE A 374 1.27 -20.13 -1.52
CA ILE A 374 0.40 -19.89 -2.68
C ILE A 374 -1.02 -19.56 -2.22
N GLY A 375 -1.54 -20.31 -1.24
CA GLY A 375 -2.82 -20.02 -0.61
C GLY A 375 -2.89 -18.60 -0.07
N VAL A 376 -1.87 -18.17 0.68
CA VAL A 376 -1.79 -16.80 1.22
C VAL A 376 -1.77 -15.75 0.11
N VAL A 377 -0.91 -15.91 -0.91
CA VAL A 377 -0.77 -14.90 -2.00
C VAL A 377 -2.09 -14.68 -2.73
N ILE A 378 -2.77 -15.78 -3.12
CA ILE A 378 -4.06 -15.70 -3.83
C ILE A 378 -5.14 -15.12 -2.91
N SER A 379 -5.21 -15.61 -1.68
CA SER A 379 -6.24 -15.20 -0.72
C SER A 379 -6.11 -13.75 -0.30
N LEU A 380 -4.89 -13.24 -0.14
CA LEU A 380 -4.66 -11.83 0.20
C LEU A 380 -4.97 -10.88 -0.96
N TRP A 381 -4.83 -11.31 -2.22
CA TRP A 381 -5.35 -10.58 -3.37
C TRP A 381 -6.88 -10.52 -3.32
N ILE A 382 -7.55 -11.65 -3.07
CA ILE A 382 -9.01 -11.72 -2.91
C ILE A 382 -9.46 -10.87 -1.72
N LYS A 383 -8.75 -10.90 -0.59
CA LYS A 383 -9.09 -10.06 0.58
C LYS A 383 -9.03 -8.56 0.25
N ARG A 384 -8.04 -8.12 -0.52
CA ARG A 384 -7.98 -6.72 -0.99
C ARG A 384 -9.16 -6.36 -1.88
N LEU A 385 -9.61 -7.31 -2.71
CA LEU A 385 -10.84 -7.14 -3.49
C LEU A 385 -12.07 -6.97 -2.57
N VAL A 386 -12.16 -7.76 -1.50
CA VAL A 386 -13.21 -7.69 -0.49
C VAL A 386 -13.12 -6.40 0.36
N ILE A 387 -11.95 -5.81 0.53
CA ILE A 387 -11.80 -4.49 1.17
C ILE A 387 -12.31 -3.37 0.25
N VAL A 388 -12.08 -3.47 -1.07
CA VAL A 388 -12.40 -2.40 -2.00
C VAL A 388 -13.86 -2.46 -2.47
N LEU A 389 -14.33 -3.60 -2.95
CA LEU A 389 -15.62 -3.68 -3.68
C LEU A 389 -16.86 -3.52 -2.81
N PRO A 390 -17.05 -4.21 -1.66
CA PRO A 390 -18.26 -4.05 -0.86
C PRO A 390 -18.51 -2.61 -0.42
N PRO A 391 -17.53 -1.88 0.15
CA PRO A 391 -17.73 -0.49 0.52
C PRO A 391 -18.00 0.44 -0.67
N VAL A 392 -17.29 0.26 -1.80
CA VAL A 392 -17.48 1.14 -2.96
C VAL A 392 -18.83 0.94 -3.64
N THR A 393 -19.36 -0.28 -3.61
CA THR A 393 -20.67 -0.61 -4.21
C THR A 393 -21.85 -0.37 -3.27
N GLN A 394 -21.58 -0.09 -1.99
CA GLN A 394 -22.63 0.28 -1.04
C GLN A 394 -23.23 1.65 -1.41
N PRO A 395 -24.56 1.77 -1.57
CA PRO A 395 -25.17 3.06 -1.80
C PRO A 395 -25.04 3.94 -0.55
N LEU A 396 -24.66 5.21 -0.75
CA LEU A 396 -24.58 6.22 0.35
C LEU A 396 -25.95 6.75 0.74
N ILE A 397 -26.91 6.69 -0.17
CA ILE A 397 -28.31 7.04 0.01
C ILE A 397 -29.12 5.78 -0.25
N ALA A 398 -30.32 5.68 0.32
CA ALA A 398 -31.18 4.53 0.10
C ALA A 398 -31.33 4.22 -1.41
N GLY A 399 -30.95 3.01 -1.79
CA GLY A 399 -30.92 2.61 -3.19
C GLY A 399 -30.41 1.18 -3.40
N LYS A 400 -30.25 0.79 -4.65
CA LYS A 400 -29.74 -0.52 -5.02
C LYS A 400 -28.23 -0.56 -4.88
N TRP A 401 -27.70 -1.69 -4.40
CA TRP A 401 -26.26 -1.97 -4.39
C TRP A 401 -25.70 -1.91 -5.80
N GLY A 402 -24.55 -1.27 -5.94
CA GLY A 402 -23.79 -1.30 -7.16
C GLY A 402 -23.23 -2.69 -7.44
N SER A 403 -22.76 -2.90 -8.64
CA SER A 403 -22.08 -4.14 -9.02
C SER A 403 -20.83 -3.84 -9.83
N TYR A 404 -19.82 -4.69 -9.64
CA TYR A 404 -18.62 -4.72 -10.45
C TYR A 404 -18.57 -6.05 -11.18
N HIS A 405 -18.33 -6.01 -12.49
CA HIS A 405 -18.19 -7.21 -13.30
C HIS A 405 -16.79 -7.28 -13.88
N PHE A 406 -16.10 -8.39 -13.64
CA PHE A 406 -14.84 -8.67 -14.29
C PHE A 406 -15.06 -8.82 -15.80
N THR A 407 -14.32 -8.05 -16.56
CA THR A 407 -14.30 -8.12 -18.02
C THR A 407 -13.05 -8.84 -18.51
N TRP A 408 -13.03 -9.27 -19.75
CA TRP A 408 -11.83 -9.85 -20.35
C TRP A 408 -10.65 -8.86 -20.31
N VAL A 409 -10.91 -7.55 -20.40
CA VAL A 409 -9.88 -6.49 -20.32
C VAL A 409 -9.24 -6.46 -18.95
N SER A 410 -10.05 -6.36 -17.89
CA SER A 410 -9.55 -6.30 -16.52
C SER A 410 -8.82 -7.58 -16.12
N ILE A 411 -9.34 -8.75 -16.48
CA ILE A 411 -8.71 -10.05 -16.22
C ILE A 411 -7.36 -10.16 -16.94
N THR A 412 -7.31 -9.79 -18.23
CA THR A 412 -6.08 -9.90 -19.01
C THR A 412 -4.96 -8.99 -18.48
N ILE A 413 -5.29 -7.75 -18.09
CA ILE A 413 -4.33 -6.80 -17.52
C ILE A 413 -3.82 -7.31 -16.15
N THR A 414 -4.69 -7.79 -15.26
CA THR A 414 -4.30 -8.38 -13.96
C THR A 414 -3.39 -9.61 -14.14
N LEU A 415 -3.75 -10.52 -15.06
CA LEU A 415 -2.93 -11.69 -15.38
C LEU A 415 -1.57 -11.29 -15.96
N ALA A 416 -1.51 -10.24 -16.78
CA ALA A 416 -0.26 -9.73 -17.33
C ALA A 416 0.66 -9.18 -16.23
N GLY A 417 0.14 -8.43 -15.26
CA GLY A 417 0.91 -7.98 -14.09
C GLY A 417 1.46 -9.13 -13.26
N THR A 418 0.63 -10.14 -13.01
CA THR A 418 1.03 -11.35 -12.29
C THR A 418 2.10 -12.13 -13.06
N ALA A 419 1.96 -12.29 -14.39
CA ALA A 419 2.92 -12.97 -15.25
C ALA A 419 4.23 -12.17 -15.42
N ALA A 420 4.18 -10.86 -15.32
CA ALA A 420 5.37 -10.00 -15.39
C ALA A 420 6.34 -10.26 -14.24
N ILE A 421 5.88 -10.66 -13.04
CA ILE A 421 6.75 -10.97 -11.90
C ILE A 421 7.75 -12.10 -12.23
N PRO A 422 7.33 -13.33 -12.51
CA PRO A 422 8.26 -14.41 -12.85
C PRO A 422 9.03 -14.11 -14.14
N LEU A 423 8.43 -13.46 -15.14
CA LEU A 423 9.11 -13.07 -16.38
C LEU A 423 10.30 -12.16 -16.11
N LEU A 424 10.08 -11.04 -15.41
CA LEU A 424 11.13 -10.06 -15.14
C LEU A 424 12.21 -10.64 -14.20
N LEU A 425 11.85 -11.49 -13.23
CA LEU A 425 12.83 -12.19 -12.40
C LEU A 425 13.67 -13.18 -13.21
N MET A 426 13.07 -13.96 -14.12
CA MET A 426 13.79 -14.88 -15.00
C MET A 426 14.74 -14.12 -15.93
N LEU A 427 14.34 -12.95 -16.43
CA LEU A 427 15.19 -12.09 -17.26
C LEU A 427 16.28 -11.43 -16.41
N LEU A 428 15.95 -10.89 -15.23
CA LEU A 428 16.90 -10.26 -14.30
C LEU A 428 18.06 -11.19 -13.98
N PHE A 429 17.78 -12.44 -13.58
CA PHE A 429 18.81 -13.41 -13.23
C PHE A 429 19.57 -14.00 -14.45
N ARG A 430 19.27 -13.52 -15.64
CA ARG A 430 20.10 -13.71 -16.82
C ARG A 430 21.26 -12.72 -16.91
N PHE A 431 21.12 -11.58 -16.22
CA PHE A 431 22.11 -10.49 -16.22
C PHE A 431 22.84 -10.36 -14.86
N VAL A 432 22.23 -10.79 -13.76
CA VAL A 432 22.82 -10.70 -12.42
C VAL A 432 22.86 -12.06 -11.74
N PRO A 433 23.82 -12.31 -10.82
CA PRO A 433 23.91 -13.56 -10.08
C PRO A 433 22.64 -13.81 -9.26
N VAL A 434 22.15 -15.06 -9.28
CA VAL A 434 20.93 -15.47 -8.55
C VAL A 434 21.13 -15.58 -7.04
N LEU A 435 22.37 -15.79 -6.59
CA LEU A 435 22.79 -15.76 -5.19
C LEU A 435 23.71 -14.57 -4.97
N SER A 436 23.69 -13.99 -3.79
CA SER A 436 24.67 -12.96 -3.39
C SER A 436 26.01 -13.64 -3.08
N ILE A 437 26.97 -13.51 -4.01
CA ILE A 437 28.25 -14.23 -3.93
C ILE A 437 29.05 -13.74 -2.71
N ASP A 438 29.24 -12.43 -2.60
CA ASP A 438 30.04 -11.82 -1.51
C ASP A 438 29.46 -12.16 -0.12
N GLU A 439 28.13 -12.09 0.04
CA GLU A 439 27.48 -12.45 1.31
C GLU A 439 27.51 -13.94 1.61
N MET A 440 27.44 -14.78 0.60
CA MET A 440 27.53 -16.24 0.78
C MET A 440 28.95 -16.69 1.11
N GLU A 441 29.96 -16.05 0.52
CA GLU A 441 31.36 -16.29 0.83
C GLU A 441 31.68 -15.81 2.26
N GLU A 442 31.15 -14.65 2.68
CA GLU A 442 31.30 -14.11 4.03
C GLU A 442 30.57 -14.98 5.07
N ALA A 443 29.39 -15.52 4.72
CA ALA A 443 28.62 -16.39 5.60
C ALA A 443 29.26 -17.78 5.80
N GLY A 444 30.04 -18.29 4.83
CA GLY A 444 30.61 -19.61 4.87
C GLY A 444 29.62 -20.77 4.70
N PRO A 445 30.02 -22.02 4.84
CA PRO A 445 29.16 -23.18 4.75
C PRO A 445 28.03 -23.18 5.78
N ILE A 446 26.80 -23.41 5.36
CA ILE A 446 25.57 -23.26 6.18
C ILE A 446 25.56 -24.16 7.44
N GLY A 447 26.34 -25.26 7.44
CA GLY A 447 26.45 -26.19 8.59
C GLY A 447 27.36 -25.69 9.73
N SER A 448 28.33 -24.84 9.46
CA SER A 448 29.32 -24.41 10.47
C SER A 448 28.74 -23.48 11.54
N PHE A 449 27.71 -22.68 11.20
CA PHE A 449 27.08 -21.76 12.14
C PHE A 449 26.16 -22.45 13.17
N GLU A 450 25.59 -23.58 12.80
CA GLU A 450 24.68 -24.31 13.68
C GLU A 450 25.45 -25.16 14.70
N GLN A 451 26.61 -25.64 14.31
CA GLN A 451 27.55 -26.29 15.24
C GLN A 451 28.02 -25.30 16.29
N VAL A 452 28.45 -24.10 15.89
CA VAL A 452 28.87 -23.03 16.82
C VAL A 452 27.73 -22.55 17.70
N SER A 453 26.50 -22.39 17.17
CA SER A 453 25.36 -21.97 18.01
C SER A 453 24.93 -23.07 18.99
N THR A 454 24.92 -24.33 18.54
CA THR A 454 24.53 -25.49 19.36
C THR A 454 25.59 -25.79 20.42
N GLU A 455 26.87 -25.63 20.08
CA GLU A 455 27.97 -25.74 21.03
C GLU A 455 27.97 -24.58 22.04
N THR A 456 27.65 -23.36 21.58
CA THR A 456 27.51 -22.21 22.47
C THR A 456 26.30 -22.35 23.39
N GLU A 457 25.16 -22.85 22.89
CA GLU A 457 23.96 -23.13 23.69
C GLU A 457 24.21 -24.31 24.66
N ARG A 458 24.91 -25.34 24.25
CA ARG A 458 25.35 -26.43 25.16
C ARG A 458 26.33 -25.96 26.21
N ALA A 459 27.33 -25.19 25.81
CA ALA A 459 28.29 -24.62 26.74
C ALA A 459 27.68 -23.64 27.77
N LEU A 460 26.61 -22.92 27.35
CA LEU A 460 25.78 -22.08 28.23
C LEU A 460 24.89 -22.94 29.15
N ALA A 461 24.29 -24.03 28.62
CA ALA A 461 23.44 -24.94 29.37
C ALA A 461 24.26 -25.82 30.36
N GLU A 462 25.48 -26.16 29.99
CA GLU A 462 26.42 -26.94 30.83
C GLU A 462 27.18 -26.07 31.84
N GLY A 463 26.93 -24.75 31.87
CA GLY A 463 27.58 -23.83 32.80
C GLY A 463 29.08 -23.61 32.55
N THR A 464 29.60 -24.12 31.42
CA THR A 464 31.04 -24.07 31.10
C THR A 464 31.47 -22.67 30.61
N ILE A 465 30.54 -21.80 30.29
CA ILE A 465 30.77 -20.37 30.06
C ILE A 465 30.06 -19.60 31.17
N GLY A 466 30.76 -19.51 32.32
CA GLY A 466 30.29 -18.72 33.44
C GLY A 466 30.26 -17.23 33.13
N THR A 467 29.26 -16.56 33.66
CA THR A 467 29.16 -15.10 33.71
C THR A 467 30.20 -14.56 34.74
N GLY A 468 31.46 -14.62 34.37
CA GLY A 468 32.53 -13.94 35.15
C GLY A 468 33.39 -14.81 36.06
N VAL A 469 34.72 -14.68 35.89
CA VAL A 469 35.84 -14.93 36.82
C VAL A 469 36.42 -16.34 36.90
N ARG A 470 37.64 -16.49 36.30
CA ARG A 470 38.80 -17.38 36.64
C ARG A 470 38.59 -18.90 36.63
N GLU A 471 39.39 -19.72 36.04
CA GLU A 471 40.81 -19.88 35.70
C GLU A 471 41.05 -21.01 34.67
N PRO A 472 42.26 -21.29 34.19
CA PRO A 472 42.55 -21.87 32.89
C PRO A 472 42.82 -23.38 32.91
N VAL A 473 42.14 -24.15 32.09
CA VAL A 473 42.60 -25.47 31.66
C VAL A 473 42.24 -25.72 30.21
N GLY A 474 43.25 -26.01 29.37
CA GLY A 474 43.05 -26.48 28.00
C GLY A 474 43.30 -25.45 26.90
N ALA A 475 44.54 -25.03 26.70
CA ALA A 475 44.93 -23.88 25.87
C ALA A 475 44.89 -24.04 24.34
N LEU A 476 44.48 -25.16 23.76
CA LEU A 476 44.54 -25.35 22.28
C LEU A 476 43.21 -25.36 21.56
N ALA A 477 42.10 -25.70 22.19
CA ALA A 477 40.79 -25.64 21.57
C ALA A 477 40.07 -24.29 21.81
N ALA A 478 40.47 -23.55 22.85
CA ALA A 478 39.88 -22.27 23.23
C ALA A 478 40.41 -21.08 22.41
N THR A 479 41.53 -21.20 21.74
CA THR A 479 42.12 -20.14 20.90
C THR A 479 41.35 -19.95 19.60
N ASP A 480 40.88 -21.02 18.96
CA ASP A 480 40.14 -20.90 17.71
C ASP A 480 38.68 -20.38 17.92
N VAL A 481 38.04 -20.80 19.01
CA VAL A 481 36.68 -20.31 19.33
C VAL A 481 36.73 -18.86 19.81
N ARG A 482 37.79 -18.45 20.55
CA ARG A 482 37.98 -17.04 20.95
C ARG A 482 38.41 -16.15 19.80
N ALA A 483 39.19 -16.65 18.84
CA ALA A 483 39.54 -15.90 17.62
C ALA A 483 38.32 -15.65 16.76
N ASN A 484 37.44 -16.64 16.59
CA ASN A 484 36.17 -16.47 15.87
C ASN A 484 35.19 -15.54 16.60
N ALA A 485 35.06 -15.63 17.91
CA ALA A 485 34.24 -14.74 18.70
C ALA A 485 34.82 -13.30 18.76
N HIS A 486 36.14 -13.15 18.75
CA HIS A 486 36.79 -11.84 18.72
C HIS A 486 36.78 -11.20 17.35
N SER A 487 36.85 -11.97 16.24
CA SER A 487 36.70 -11.44 14.88
C SER A 487 35.27 -10.98 14.59
N GLN A 488 34.26 -11.72 15.05
CA GLN A 488 32.88 -11.26 15.00
C GLN A 488 32.63 -10.03 15.89
N ARG A 489 33.30 -9.90 17.05
CA ARG A 489 33.21 -8.70 17.88
C ARG A 489 33.93 -7.48 17.30
N ARG A 490 34.94 -7.64 16.45
CA ARG A 490 35.59 -6.51 15.76
C ARG A 490 34.82 -5.98 14.59
N TRP A 491 33.92 -6.78 14.01
CA TRP A 491 33.06 -6.38 12.88
C TRP A 491 31.67 -5.89 13.33
N SER A 492 31.24 -6.21 14.55
CA SER A 492 30.11 -5.52 15.14
C SER A 492 30.62 -4.14 15.59
N LEU A 493 30.24 -3.08 14.90
CA LEU A 493 30.10 -1.76 15.53
C LEU A 493 29.62 -2.00 16.96
N ARG A 494 30.36 -1.52 17.98
CA ARG A 494 30.04 -1.66 19.42
C ARG A 494 28.52 -1.66 19.62
N ARG A 495 27.95 -2.85 19.70
CA ARG A 495 26.52 -3.02 19.95
C ARG A 495 26.24 -2.95 21.44
N PRO A 496 25.40 -2.06 21.88
CA PRO A 496 24.46 -2.41 22.92
C PRO A 496 23.42 -3.31 22.27
N ARG A 497 23.39 -4.61 22.62
CA ARG A 497 22.45 -5.61 22.07
C ARG A 497 20.97 -5.22 22.18
N GLY A 498 20.62 -4.23 23.00
CA GLY A 498 19.29 -3.64 23.09
C GLY A 498 19.04 -2.46 22.15
N ALA A 499 20.08 -1.74 21.69
CA ALA A 499 19.88 -0.50 20.95
C ALA A 499 19.43 -0.72 19.49
N THR A 500 19.85 -1.81 18.84
CA THR A 500 19.44 -2.10 17.46
C THR A 500 18.01 -2.63 17.41
N LEU A 501 17.64 -3.50 18.36
CA LEU A 501 16.25 -3.94 18.50
C LEU A 501 15.35 -2.78 18.94
N ALA A 502 15.83 -1.93 19.87
CA ALA A 502 15.14 -0.71 20.28
C ALA A 502 15.02 0.31 19.13
N LEU A 503 16.02 0.41 18.23
CA LEU A 503 15.93 1.26 17.03
C LEU A 503 14.99 0.70 15.98
N VAL A 504 14.95 -0.61 15.77
CA VAL A 504 13.98 -1.24 14.83
C VAL A 504 12.56 -1.17 15.41
N VAL A 505 12.39 -1.45 16.69
CA VAL A 505 11.11 -1.31 17.40
C VAL A 505 10.73 0.16 17.51
N GLY A 506 11.69 1.05 17.76
CA GLY A 506 11.49 2.50 17.78
C GLY A 506 11.17 3.09 16.40
N ALA A 507 11.77 2.57 15.33
CA ALA A 507 11.45 2.98 13.96
C ALA A 507 10.06 2.46 13.53
N LEU A 508 9.69 1.24 13.93
CA LEU A 508 8.33 0.72 13.78
C LEU A 508 7.33 1.52 14.64
N ALA A 509 7.68 1.86 15.87
CA ALA A 509 6.87 2.67 16.76
C ALA A 509 6.77 4.14 16.31
N LEU A 510 7.84 4.72 15.74
CA LEU A 510 7.81 6.06 15.14
C LEU A 510 7.01 6.09 13.85
N GLY A 511 7.08 5.05 13.02
CA GLY A 511 6.22 4.90 11.84
C GLY A 511 4.74 4.78 12.22
N THR A 512 4.44 3.97 13.25
CA THR A 512 3.08 3.85 13.79
C THR A 512 2.67 5.07 14.62
N ALA A 513 3.59 5.70 15.37
CA ALA A 513 3.32 6.93 16.11
C ALA A 513 3.14 8.14 15.19
N ALA A 514 3.84 8.22 14.05
CA ALA A 514 3.56 9.21 13.02
C ALA A 514 2.18 8.98 12.39
N ALA A 515 1.77 7.72 12.21
CA ALA A 515 0.44 7.37 11.74
C ALA A 515 -0.66 7.63 12.83
N VAL A 516 -0.35 7.40 14.10
CA VAL A 516 -1.26 7.58 15.25
C VAL A 516 -1.20 9.00 15.80
N GLY A 517 -0.05 9.68 15.75
CA GLY A 517 0.12 11.07 16.24
C GLY A 517 -0.71 12.10 15.47
N VAL A 518 -1.06 11.79 14.22
CA VAL A 518 -2.02 12.58 13.43
C VAL A 518 -3.46 12.46 13.99
N GLY A 519 -3.77 11.34 14.67
CA GLY A 519 -5.10 11.12 15.28
C GLY A 519 -5.23 11.67 16.72
N LEU A 520 -4.13 11.77 17.48
CA LEU A 520 -4.17 12.13 18.90
C LEU A 520 -3.88 13.62 19.21
N GLY A 521 -3.49 14.41 18.20
CA GLY A 521 -3.23 15.86 18.35
C GLY A 521 -4.46 16.75 18.22
N ALA A 522 -5.61 16.22 17.85
CA ALA A 522 -6.85 16.97 17.87
C ALA A 522 -7.38 17.03 19.32
N LYS A 523 -6.98 18.04 20.10
CA LYS A 523 -7.81 18.49 21.20
C LYS A 523 -9.23 18.65 20.68
N PRO A 524 -10.27 18.15 21.38
CA PRO A 524 -11.62 18.52 21.04
C PRO A 524 -11.66 20.05 21.06
N ALA A 525 -11.97 20.63 19.91
CA ALA A 525 -12.23 22.08 19.84
C ALA A 525 -13.35 22.31 20.83
N GLY A 526 -12.99 22.92 21.95
CA GLY A 526 -13.96 23.43 22.89
C GLY A 526 -14.93 24.30 22.10
N ALA A 527 -16.21 24.14 22.35
CA ALA A 527 -17.26 24.90 21.72
C ALA A 527 -16.83 26.38 21.71
N ALA A 528 -16.39 26.86 20.56
CA ALA A 528 -16.12 28.24 20.34
C ALA A 528 -17.48 28.93 20.35
N THR A 529 -17.80 29.60 21.44
CA THR A 529 -18.84 30.63 21.50
C THR A 529 -18.54 31.61 20.37
N LEU A 530 -19.36 31.55 19.34
CA LEU A 530 -19.35 32.49 18.24
C LEU A 530 -19.75 33.88 18.83
N THR A 531 -18.75 34.70 19.10
CA THR A 531 -18.98 36.15 19.24
C THR A 531 -19.36 36.69 17.88
N PRO A 532 -20.45 37.42 17.73
CA PRO A 532 -20.86 37.97 16.45
C PRO A 532 -19.86 39.02 15.99
N ALA A 533 -19.22 38.77 14.84
CA ALA A 533 -18.43 39.77 14.15
C ALA A 533 -19.36 40.92 13.71
N SER A 534 -18.96 42.13 14.05
CA SER A 534 -19.63 43.38 13.69
C SER A 534 -19.93 43.47 12.20
N SER A 535 -21.21 43.65 11.88
CA SER A 535 -21.72 43.89 10.54
C SER A 535 -21.28 45.28 10.05
N GLN A 536 -20.49 45.33 8.97
CA GLN A 536 -20.49 46.51 8.10
C GLN A 536 -21.57 46.30 7.00
N PRO A 537 -22.33 47.36 6.68
CA PRO A 537 -23.40 47.28 5.70
C PRO A 537 -22.82 47.21 4.26
N VAL A 538 -23.18 46.18 3.51
CA VAL A 538 -22.98 46.12 2.06
C VAL A 538 -24.19 46.76 1.39
N PRO A 539 -24.01 47.62 0.37
CA PRO A 539 -25.10 48.34 -0.26
C PRO A 539 -26.06 47.40 -1.01
N ALA A 540 -27.33 47.61 -0.77
CA ALA A 540 -28.45 46.99 -1.48
C ALA A 540 -28.47 47.42 -2.93
N GLY A 541 -28.44 46.51 -3.83
CA GLY A 541 -28.62 46.75 -5.25
C GLY A 541 -28.90 45.44 -6.01
N GLY A 542 -30.14 45.05 -6.10
CA GLY A 542 -30.59 43.93 -6.88
C GLY A 542 -32.10 43.74 -6.72
N SER A 543 -32.90 44.48 -7.49
CA SER A 543 -34.35 44.32 -7.53
C SER A 543 -34.72 42.94 -8.09
N ALA A 544 -35.23 42.07 -7.23
CA ALA A 544 -35.94 40.89 -7.64
C ALA A 544 -37.35 41.31 -8.14
N VAL A 545 -37.59 41.11 -9.42
CA VAL A 545 -38.92 41.19 -10.02
C VAL A 545 -39.64 39.88 -9.75
N PRO A 546 -40.76 39.84 -9.06
CA PRO A 546 -41.53 38.60 -8.91
C PRO A 546 -42.37 38.39 -10.18
N THR A 547 -41.95 37.46 -11.02
CA THR A 547 -42.82 36.92 -12.06
C THR A 547 -43.63 35.77 -11.45
N GLY A 548 -44.76 36.12 -10.85
CA GLY A 548 -45.77 35.16 -10.47
C GLY A 548 -46.46 34.57 -11.71
N ALA A 549 -46.09 33.35 -12.09
CA ALA A 549 -46.89 32.55 -12.98
C ALA A 549 -47.85 31.72 -12.12
N ALA A 550 -49.15 31.94 -12.31
CA ALA A 550 -50.20 31.14 -11.67
C ALA A 550 -50.10 29.67 -12.12
N PRO A 551 -50.21 28.71 -11.21
CA PRO A 551 -50.16 27.31 -11.55
C PRO A 551 -51.43 26.85 -12.26
N THR A 552 -51.32 26.30 -13.47
CA THR A 552 -52.36 25.49 -14.10
C THR A 552 -52.32 24.08 -13.51
N GLY A 553 -52.94 23.91 -12.37
CA GLY A 553 -53.16 22.59 -11.76
C GLY A 553 -54.47 22.00 -12.28
N SER A 554 -54.44 20.78 -12.82
CA SER A 554 -55.64 19.99 -13.09
C SER A 554 -56.36 19.68 -11.78
N ALA A 555 -57.48 20.29 -11.52
CA ALA A 555 -58.30 20.04 -10.36
C ALA A 555 -58.95 18.65 -10.41
N VAL A 556 -58.64 17.82 -9.46
CA VAL A 556 -59.38 16.59 -9.18
C VAL A 556 -60.68 17.01 -8.46
N PRO A 557 -61.87 16.58 -8.90
CA PRO A 557 -63.12 16.94 -8.25
C PRO A 557 -63.15 16.43 -6.82
N GLY A 558 -63.30 17.36 -5.86
CA GLY A 558 -63.33 17.05 -4.41
C GLY A 558 -62.04 17.29 -3.66
N ALA A 559 -60.96 17.75 -4.29
CA ALA A 559 -59.69 18.07 -3.64
C ALA A 559 -59.76 19.42 -2.91
N VAL A 560 -59.19 19.48 -1.73
CA VAL A 560 -59.03 20.74 -0.96
C VAL A 560 -58.06 21.65 -1.75
N PRO A 561 -58.40 22.91 -2.03
CA PRO A 561 -57.50 23.79 -2.75
C PRO A 561 -56.24 24.06 -1.90
N VAL A 562 -55.07 23.94 -2.52
CA VAL A 562 -53.77 24.19 -1.91
C VAL A 562 -52.97 25.11 -2.81
N SER A 563 -52.39 26.16 -2.22
CA SER A 563 -51.44 27.04 -2.91
C SER A 563 -50.10 26.99 -2.17
N LEU A 564 -48.97 27.00 -2.92
CA LEU A 564 -47.62 27.08 -2.40
C LEU A 564 -46.98 28.38 -2.87
N THR A 565 -46.48 29.18 -1.91
CA THR A 565 -45.68 30.35 -2.18
C THR A 565 -44.29 30.18 -1.59
N VAL A 566 -43.27 30.64 -2.31
CA VAL A 566 -41.86 30.60 -1.89
C VAL A 566 -41.37 32.04 -1.89
N ALA A 567 -40.87 32.50 -0.77
CA ALA A 567 -40.36 33.88 -0.61
C ALA A 567 -39.09 33.89 0.23
N PRO A 568 -38.15 34.82 0.02
CA PRO A 568 -36.99 34.98 0.90
C PRO A 568 -37.43 35.45 2.28
N THR A 569 -36.87 34.87 3.33
CA THR A 569 -37.11 35.27 4.70
C THR A 569 -36.53 36.67 4.93
N SER A 570 -37.31 37.57 5.49
CA SER A 570 -36.94 38.97 5.72
C SER A 570 -35.89 39.12 6.78
N ALA A 571 -34.63 38.90 6.50
CA ALA A 571 -33.50 39.36 7.34
C ALA A 571 -32.13 38.86 6.83
N GLY A 572 -31.78 39.03 5.55
CA GLY A 572 -30.38 38.89 5.11
C GLY A 572 -29.77 37.49 5.24
N LYS A 573 -30.56 36.46 5.52
CA LYS A 573 -30.15 35.04 5.48
C LYS A 573 -30.58 34.47 4.14
N ALA A 574 -29.70 33.68 3.52
CA ALA A 574 -30.01 32.90 2.33
C ALA A 574 -31.00 31.77 2.68
N THR A 575 -32.16 32.10 3.22
CA THR A 575 -33.19 31.17 3.66
C THR A 575 -34.50 31.54 2.94
N LEU A 576 -35.15 30.56 2.37
CA LEU A 576 -36.45 30.67 1.74
C LEU A 576 -37.52 30.18 2.71
N GLU A 577 -38.62 30.92 2.88
CA GLU A 577 -39.81 30.45 3.55
C GLU A 577 -40.73 29.81 2.51
N LEU A 578 -41.01 28.52 2.66
CA LEU A 578 -42.05 27.81 1.89
C LEU A 578 -43.34 27.89 2.69
N ARG A 579 -44.35 28.52 2.11
CA ARG A 579 -45.67 28.74 2.74
C ARG A 579 -46.75 28.09 1.94
N ALA A 580 -47.38 27.07 2.50
CA ALA A 580 -48.55 26.41 1.90
C ALA A 580 -49.85 26.91 2.55
N THR A 581 -50.82 27.32 1.77
CA THR A 581 -52.17 27.66 2.24
C THR A 581 -53.14 26.59 1.79
N VAL A 582 -53.86 26.00 2.76
CA VAL A 582 -54.80 24.89 2.54
C VAL A 582 -56.24 25.38 2.82
N GLY A 583 -57.08 25.19 1.86
CA GLY A 583 -58.48 25.69 1.89
C GLY A 583 -58.66 27.01 1.17
N THR A 584 -59.87 27.63 1.32
CA THR A 584 -60.18 28.94 0.78
C THR A 584 -60.14 30.00 1.92
N PRO A 585 -60.01 31.28 1.61
CA PRO A 585 -60.05 32.33 2.62
C PRO A 585 -61.34 32.33 3.47
N THR A 586 -62.42 31.75 2.95
CA THR A 586 -63.67 31.62 3.67
C THR A 586 -63.86 30.27 4.38
N ALA A 587 -63.03 29.27 4.08
CA ALA A 587 -63.04 27.95 4.70
C ALA A 587 -61.60 27.40 4.79
N PRO A 588 -60.74 27.94 5.67
CA PRO A 588 -59.39 27.45 5.88
C PRO A 588 -59.39 26.09 6.56
N VAL A 589 -58.45 25.22 6.23
CA VAL A 589 -58.25 23.93 6.90
C VAL A 589 -57.19 24.09 8.00
N ALA A 590 -57.64 24.20 9.22
CA ALA A 590 -56.76 24.27 10.38
C ALA A 590 -56.30 22.85 10.85
N ALA A 591 -55.12 22.76 11.46
CA ALA A 591 -54.50 21.52 11.95
C ALA A 591 -54.29 20.43 10.91
N GLY A 592 -54.27 20.77 9.60
CA GLY A 592 -53.86 19.85 8.53
C GLY A 592 -52.34 19.70 8.49
N THR A 593 -51.85 18.50 8.26
CA THR A 593 -50.41 18.26 8.12
C THR A 593 -49.97 18.44 6.68
N VAL A 594 -48.96 19.32 6.48
CA VAL A 594 -48.37 19.59 5.15
C VAL A 594 -46.91 19.15 5.16
N THR A 595 -46.51 18.37 4.20
CA THR A 595 -45.11 17.95 4.00
C THR A 595 -44.55 18.67 2.77
N PHE A 596 -43.40 19.33 2.95
CA PHE A 596 -42.72 20.07 1.90
C PHE A 596 -41.57 19.27 1.35
N PHE A 597 -41.40 19.33 0.03
CA PHE A 597 -40.38 18.64 -0.73
C PHE A 597 -39.69 19.60 -1.71
N VAL A 598 -38.45 19.27 -2.10
CA VAL A 598 -37.75 19.85 -3.24
C VAL A 598 -37.46 18.76 -4.28
N VAL A 599 -37.52 19.13 -5.55
CA VAL A 599 -37.11 18.24 -6.65
C VAL A 599 -35.63 18.42 -6.89
N PRO A 600 -34.80 17.41 -6.60
CA PRO A 600 -33.32 17.50 -6.75
C PRO A 600 -32.94 17.54 -8.23
N HIS A 601 -32.05 18.47 -8.62
CA HIS A 601 -31.66 18.70 -10.02
C HIS A 601 -30.64 17.72 -10.59
N GLU A 602 -29.82 17.05 -9.76
CA GLU A 602 -28.61 16.37 -10.25
C GLU A 602 -28.44 14.91 -9.85
N PHE A 603 -29.33 14.30 -9.12
CA PHE A 603 -29.22 12.88 -8.85
C PHE A 603 -30.33 12.11 -9.56
N ALA A 604 -29.93 11.18 -10.42
CA ALA A 604 -30.81 10.30 -11.20
C ALA A 604 -31.70 9.43 -10.29
N GLY A 605 -32.71 10.06 -9.76
CA GLY A 605 -33.79 9.43 -9.02
C GLY A 605 -34.99 10.38 -9.05
N SER A 606 -36.09 9.92 -9.62
CA SER A 606 -37.38 10.62 -9.69
C SER A 606 -38.08 10.78 -8.33
N GLY A 607 -37.29 10.98 -7.24
CA GLY A 607 -37.79 11.05 -5.89
C GLY A 607 -37.80 12.49 -5.36
N LEU A 608 -38.92 12.90 -4.73
CA LEU A 608 -39.01 14.13 -3.98
C LEU A 608 -38.17 14.04 -2.72
N MET A 609 -37.33 15.05 -2.45
CA MET A 609 -36.54 15.13 -1.21
C MET A 609 -37.34 15.94 -0.18
N GLN A 610 -37.67 15.32 0.97
CA GLN A 610 -38.42 15.96 2.03
C GLN A 610 -37.59 17.04 2.71
N ILE A 611 -38.17 18.29 2.78
CA ILE A 611 -37.58 19.43 3.49
C ILE A 611 -38.04 19.44 4.94
N GLY A 612 -39.35 19.29 5.18
CA GLY A 612 -39.95 19.36 6.49
C GLY A 612 -41.45 19.11 6.47
N THR A 613 -42.03 19.07 7.67
CA THR A 613 -43.48 18.91 7.87
C THR A 613 -43.96 20.00 8.84
N ALA A 614 -45.08 20.65 8.55
CA ALA A 614 -45.68 21.62 9.43
C ALA A 614 -47.22 21.42 9.47
N SER A 615 -47.84 21.82 10.57
CA SER A 615 -49.30 21.85 10.71
C SER A 615 -49.84 23.23 10.32
N THR A 616 -51.00 23.24 9.65
CA THR A 616 -51.67 24.50 9.32
C THR A 616 -52.22 25.20 10.56
N ASP A 617 -52.09 26.51 10.59
CA ASP A 617 -52.66 27.38 11.62
C ASP A 617 -54.17 27.58 11.44
N ALA A 618 -54.78 28.48 12.25
CA ALA A 618 -56.20 28.83 12.19
C ALA A 618 -56.63 29.45 10.85
N GLN A 619 -55.67 30.00 10.08
CA GLN A 619 -55.84 30.58 8.76
C GLN A 619 -55.56 29.60 7.64
N GLY A 620 -55.28 28.31 7.97
CA GLY A 620 -54.96 27.27 7.01
C GLY A 620 -53.55 27.34 6.44
N VAL A 621 -52.61 28.03 7.13
CA VAL A 621 -51.26 28.28 6.63
C VAL A 621 -50.27 27.41 7.38
N ALA A 622 -49.40 26.66 6.63
CA ALA A 622 -48.25 25.96 7.14
C ALA A 622 -46.97 26.52 6.50
N SER A 623 -45.87 26.69 7.27
CA SER A 623 -44.62 27.16 6.72
C SER A 623 -43.42 26.37 7.24
N VAL A 624 -42.37 26.29 6.40
CA VAL A 624 -41.09 25.66 6.70
C VAL A 624 -39.96 26.47 6.08
N ASP A 625 -38.90 26.68 6.83
CA ASP A 625 -37.71 27.35 6.33
C ASP A 625 -36.82 26.38 5.58
N TYR A 626 -36.29 26.79 4.43
CA TYR A 626 -35.38 26.05 3.58
C TYR A 626 -34.13 26.88 3.27
N VAL A 627 -32.98 26.29 3.44
CA VAL A 627 -31.69 26.89 3.05
C VAL A 627 -31.29 26.26 1.70
N PRO A 628 -31.41 27.01 0.59
CA PRO A 628 -31.01 26.49 -0.70
C PRO A 628 -29.50 26.28 -0.77
N THR A 629 -29.11 25.20 -1.40
CA THR A 629 -27.72 24.84 -1.58
C THR A 629 -27.22 25.03 -3.00
N TRP A 630 -28.10 25.43 -3.92
CA TRP A 630 -27.80 25.58 -5.32
C TRP A 630 -28.42 26.86 -5.91
N THR A 631 -27.80 27.39 -6.98
CA THR A 631 -28.31 28.55 -7.74
C THR A 631 -29.00 28.08 -9.03
N GLY A 632 -30.23 28.48 -9.23
CA GLY A 632 -31.03 28.13 -10.40
C GLY A 632 -32.51 27.95 -10.07
N ALA A 633 -33.31 27.53 -11.03
CA ALA A 633 -34.72 27.29 -10.84
C ALA A 633 -34.95 26.01 -10.02
N GLU A 634 -35.32 26.14 -8.74
CA GLU A 634 -35.73 25.02 -7.89
C GLU A 634 -37.24 24.82 -7.88
N GLN A 635 -37.67 23.57 -7.98
CA GLN A 635 -39.09 23.21 -7.90
C GLN A 635 -39.42 22.63 -6.54
N PHE A 636 -40.37 23.24 -5.85
CA PHE A 636 -40.89 22.83 -4.56
C PHE A 636 -42.25 22.20 -4.68
N VAL A 637 -42.54 21.22 -3.82
CA VAL A 637 -43.81 20.50 -3.79
C VAL A 637 -44.33 20.47 -2.35
N ALA A 638 -45.61 20.79 -2.18
CA ALA A 638 -46.29 20.62 -0.89
C ALA A 638 -47.39 19.54 -1.01
N HIS A 639 -47.31 18.55 -0.12
CA HIS A 639 -48.31 17.49 0.01
C HIS A 639 -49.11 17.69 1.27
N VAL A 640 -50.44 17.74 1.15
CA VAL A 640 -51.34 17.74 2.31
C VAL A 640 -51.73 16.31 2.63
N ALA A 641 -51.54 15.89 3.88
CA ALA A 641 -51.85 14.56 4.34
C ALA A 641 -53.37 14.33 4.39
N GLY A 642 -53.81 13.24 3.77
CA GLY A 642 -55.17 12.73 3.83
C GLY A 642 -55.34 11.60 4.84
N PRO A 643 -56.55 11.05 4.97
CA PRO A 643 -56.77 9.90 5.84
C PRO A 643 -55.90 8.68 5.47
N ASN A 644 -55.45 7.97 6.45
CA ASN A 644 -54.60 6.75 6.29
C ASN A 644 -53.25 7.01 5.56
N GLY A 645 -52.67 8.23 5.67
CA GLY A 645 -51.37 8.53 5.07
C GLY A 645 -51.41 8.73 3.55
N SER A 646 -52.59 8.85 2.95
CA SER A 646 -52.75 9.24 1.55
C SER A 646 -52.44 10.73 1.36
N VAL A 647 -52.14 11.14 0.11
CA VAL A 647 -52.02 12.58 -0.25
C VAL A 647 -53.39 13.08 -0.63
N ALA A 648 -53.94 13.98 0.19
CA ALA A 648 -55.24 14.57 -0.09
C ALA A 648 -55.19 15.66 -1.19
N ALA A 649 -54.10 16.41 -1.24
CA ALA A 649 -53.84 17.41 -2.26
C ALA A 649 -52.34 17.65 -2.39
N ALA A 650 -51.88 18.04 -3.57
CA ALA A 650 -50.48 18.42 -3.83
C ALA A 650 -50.44 19.66 -4.71
N THR A 651 -49.47 20.51 -4.50
CA THR A 651 -49.19 21.69 -5.32
C THR A 651 -47.69 21.87 -5.51
N THR A 652 -47.34 22.55 -6.63
CA THR A 652 -45.94 22.81 -6.97
C THR A 652 -45.71 24.30 -7.14
N ALA A 653 -44.53 24.79 -6.75
CA ALA A 653 -44.06 26.12 -7.05
C ALA A 653 -42.62 26.06 -7.52
N THR A 654 -42.27 26.90 -8.50
CA THR A 654 -40.88 27.04 -8.95
C THR A 654 -40.37 28.40 -8.49
N TYR A 655 -39.18 28.43 -7.93
CA TYR A 655 -38.55 29.66 -7.49
C TYR A 655 -37.11 29.71 -8.02
N ASP A 656 -36.73 30.85 -8.58
CA ASP A 656 -35.40 31.09 -9.11
C ASP A 656 -34.48 31.51 -7.94
N VAL A 657 -33.69 30.57 -7.48
CA VAL A 657 -32.80 30.73 -6.34
C VAL A 657 -31.49 31.36 -6.79
N THR A 658 -31.18 32.52 -6.28
CA THR A 658 -29.83 33.10 -6.36
C THR A 658 -29.15 32.91 -5.00
N VAL A 659 -28.36 31.87 -4.88
CA VAL A 659 -27.48 31.70 -3.74
C VAL A 659 -26.19 32.41 -4.10
N ASP A 660 -25.96 33.54 -3.46
CA ASP A 660 -24.60 34.05 -3.34
C ASP A 660 -23.93 33.21 -2.24
N PRO A 661 -23.10 32.21 -2.57
CA PRO A 661 -22.59 31.32 -1.55
C PRO A 661 -21.62 32.12 -0.67
N PRO A 662 -21.97 32.47 0.57
CA PRO A 662 -21.03 33.13 1.46
C PRO A 662 -19.90 32.13 1.71
N GLY A 663 -18.80 32.30 1.02
CA GLY A 663 -17.57 31.59 1.26
C GLY A 663 -17.39 30.24 0.56
N LEU A 664 -18.20 29.89 -0.42
CA LEU A 664 -17.74 28.86 -1.36
C LEU A 664 -16.68 29.50 -2.26
N PRO A 665 -15.46 28.97 -2.29
CA PRO A 665 -14.41 29.50 -3.14
C PRO A 665 -14.87 29.45 -4.60
N LYS A 666 -14.63 30.56 -5.35
CA LYS A 666 -15.02 30.72 -6.77
C LYS A 666 -14.38 29.70 -7.72
N SER A 667 -13.42 28.90 -7.21
CA SER A 667 -12.83 27.76 -7.91
C SER A 667 -12.40 26.68 -6.92
N ILE A 668 -12.30 25.42 -7.37
CA ILE A 668 -11.68 24.30 -6.66
C ILE A 668 -10.28 24.67 -6.12
N TYR A 669 -9.58 25.62 -6.76
CA TYR A 669 -8.26 26.09 -6.40
C TYR A 669 -8.26 27.12 -5.26
N GLU A 670 -9.38 27.80 -5.00
CA GLU A 670 -9.56 28.67 -3.84
C GLU A 670 -9.84 27.91 -2.54
N TYR A 671 -10.14 26.61 -2.63
CA TYR A 671 -10.14 25.68 -1.50
C TYR A 671 -8.75 25.37 -0.93
N GLN A 672 -7.70 25.88 -1.52
CA GLN A 672 -6.45 26.02 -0.80
C GLN A 672 -6.59 27.11 0.28
N ARG A 673 -7.50 26.90 1.23
CA ARG A 673 -7.34 27.55 2.53
C ARG A 673 -5.92 27.22 2.94
N PRO A 674 -5.10 28.22 3.28
CA PRO A 674 -3.85 27.91 3.93
C PRO A 674 -4.24 26.94 5.04
N LEU A 675 -3.70 25.72 4.95
CA LEU A 675 -3.82 24.74 6.03
C LEU A 675 -3.72 25.56 7.31
N SER A 676 -4.63 25.38 8.28
CA SER A 676 -4.51 26.02 9.57
C SER A 676 -3.03 26.01 9.95
N THR A 677 -2.51 27.00 10.62
CA THR A 677 -1.08 27.10 10.93
C THR A 677 -0.50 25.75 11.40
N THR A 678 -1.30 24.96 12.12
CA THR A 678 -0.99 23.58 12.53
C THR A 678 -0.85 22.61 11.34
N GLY A 679 -1.75 22.68 10.35
CA GLY A 679 -1.65 21.83 9.15
C GLY A 679 -0.46 22.19 8.25
N HIS A 680 -0.09 23.47 8.18
CA HIS A 680 1.08 23.92 7.45
C HIS A 680 2.37 23.35 8.06
N TRP A 681 2.50 23.39 9.39
CA TRP A 681 3.64 22.80 10.08
C TRP A 681 3.76 21.28 9.85
N LEU A 682 2.65 20.57 9.83
CA LEU A 682 2.65 19.14 9.55
C LEU A 682 3.18 18.84 8.14
N VAL A 683 2.69 19.55 7.14
CA VAL A 683 3.16 19.39 5.74
C VAL A 683 4.65 19.73 5.62
N VAL A 684 5.10 20.84 6.21
CA VAL A 684 6.52 21.21 6.19
C VAL A 684 7.36 20.16 6.89
N THR A 685 6.93 19.64 8.03
CA THR A 685 7.63 18.59 8.76
C THR A 685 7.74 17.31 7.95
N LEU A 686 6.64 16.84 7.33
CA LEU A 686 6.64 15.64 6.49
C LEU A 686 7.51 15.81 5.26
N LEU A 687 7.44 16.94 4.56
CA LEU A 687 8.31 17.23 3.42
C LEU A 687 9.78 17.28 3.82
N THR A 688 10.09 17.84 5.00
CA THR A 688 11.45 17.86 5.54
C THR A 688 11.96 16.44 5.80
N ILE A 689 11.14 15.57 6.41
CA ILE A 689 11.47 14.17 6.63
C ILE A 689 11.74 13.46 5.29
N VAL A 690 10.87 13.64 4.30
CA VAL A 690 11.06 13.07 2.96
C VAL A 690 12.36 13.59 2.35
N ALA A 691 12.65 14.88 2.42
CA ALA A 691 13.89 15.46 1.91
C ALA A 691 15.13 14.87 2.60
N ILE A 692 15.12 14.73 3.93
CA ILE A 692 16.21 14.07 4.68
C ILE A 692 16.41 12.63 4.20
N ILE A 693 15.33 11.87 4.03
CA ILE A 693 15.39 10.50 3.51
C ILE A 693 16.05 10.47 2.12
N TRP A 694 15.64 11.36 1.22
CA TRP A 694 16.23 11.47 -0.11
C TRP A 694 17.73 11.84 -0.06
N VAL A 695 18.13 12.78 0.79
CA VAL A 695 19.53 13.15 1.01
C VAL A 695 20.33 11.95 1.51
N LEU A 696 19.81 11.17 2.45
CA LEU A 696 20.47 9.97 2.97
C LEU A 696 20.57 8.86 1.91
N LEU A 697 19.53 8.60 1.15
CA LEU A 697 19.50 7.59 0.09
C LEU A 697 20.45 7.95 -1.06
N LEU A 698 20.25 9.11 -1.66
CA LEU A 698 21.08 9.56 -2.78
C LEU A 698 22.49 9.89 -2.33
N GLY A 699 22.65 10.45 -1.13
CA GLY A 699 23.95 10.73 -0.53
C GLY A 699 24.76 9.45 -0.30
N SER A 700 24.15 8.38 0.21
CA SER A 700 24.82 7.08 0.40
C SER A 700 25.23 6.46 -0.94
N LEU A 701 24.38 6.52 -1.96
CA LEU A 701 24.68 6.06 -3.31
C LEU A 701 25.79 6.89 -3.95
N THR A 702 25.69 8.22 -3.91
CA THR A 702 26.68 9.14 -4.46
C THR A 702 28.05 8.95 -3.81
N LEU A 703 28.06 8.76 -2.48
CA LEU A 703 29.29 8.52 -1.73
C LEU A 703 29.94 7.20 -2.14
N VAL A 704 29.16 6.15 -2.38
CA VAL A 704 29.65 4.88 -2.94
C VAL A 704 30.20 5.10 -4.35
N VAL A 705 29.43 5.70 -5.25
CA VAL A 705 29.81 5.92 -6.66
C VAL A 705 31.10 6.74 -6.77
N VAL A 706 31.25 7.81 -5.99
CA VAL A 706 32.39 8.74 -6.09
C VAL A 706 33.64 8.20 -5.37
N ARG A 707 33.49 7.58 -4.18
CA ARG A 707 34.61 7.13 -3.38
C ARG A 707 35.10 5.72 -3.72
N MET A 708 34.21 4.84 -4.20
CA MET A 708 34.54 3.44 -4.49
C MET A 708 35.75 3.31 -5.43
N PRO A 709 35.81 3.99 -6.63
CA PRO A 709 36.95 3.88 -7.53
C PRO A 709 38.24 4.41 -6.95
N ARG A 710 38.17 5.46 -6.09
CA ARG A 710 39.35 6.07 -5.45
C ARG A 710 39.95 5.17 -4.40
N LEU A 711 39.11 4.51 -3.60
CA LEU A 711 39.55 3.59 -2.54
C LEU A 711 40.10 2.26 -3.07
N GLY A 712 39.80 1.91 -4.33
CA GLY A 712 40.39 0.76 -5.00
C GLY A 712 41.83 1.00 -5.50
N ARG A 713 42.21 2.27 -5.74
CA ARG A 713 43.54 2.64 -6.22
C ARG A 713 44.57 2.89 -5.09
N GLN A 714 44.10 2.97 -3.84
CA GLN A 714 44.92 3.10 -2.62
C GLN A 714 45.07 1.72 -1.92
#